data_eda1768a9959bc66d3a45a3b1f2c003a
#
_entry.id   eda1768a9959bc66d3a45a3b1f2c003a
#
_cell.length_a   1.000
_cell.length_b   1.000
_cell.length_c   1.000
_cell.angle_alpha   90.00
_cell.angle_beta   90.00
_cell.angle_gamma   90.00
#
_symmetry.space_group_name_H-M   'P 1'
#
loop_
_entity.id
_entity.type
_entity.pdbx_description
1 polymer ?
#
loop_
_entity_poly.entity_id
_entity_poly.type
_entity_poly.pdbx_seq_one_letter_code
_entity_poly.pdbx_strand_id
1 'polypeptide(L)'
;MASVMLLFASLLQGAYDRVVVQWPELPQTWSGQVVRVHKIKTQSVALDVRLHAPHLAWHNRVVRVTLAHNDAHRLGLHITEGSCMAFYGKMQSGKRPAGNPGDFDYAHYLLTHGLSGSCYVWRGKCELLGDDAQASISWQSRLLRWRHKLAAAYEPYFDKGQQSLLAALTLGDKTMLDEDTRQLFSNLGVSHVLALSGLHLGILLSLFNMLCLRHLRRTHLRIIASIFIVFAMWAFTFLTGAPLSLLRAVCMFTCMQISICLQRSSASTLNSLSLAAIILLLADPMSLFDVGFQLSFMAVAGIVFVGRYVWQRYPLSLYNVSTMLQVYQQPRPKGMSYATYAKQYCLPWLRLQSTKVCWNFFRHILVPFVCVSLSAQWATAPLVLYYFHTLSPYAWLANFVVIPSAYVLLGGALLFFALPFAVVQHALASIMSCTINAMTSALTSMQVWPFSTLTFYPTPYTLLAIWLVPVLVYAFAAARRRRLRLRVLCSVFLVLTLSVVTEVYRVGTDKRMSPQIWVYANKQATLVHFIVSARESYLVSTLPPQAISKLVGQLNRNYWQPHHIAPPKQIVSSDARTKFFLKKGNSCLLGSKRIMLCATSVALTCSRPANPYPLDLLIISRGCIDSFEAMQSYFTPGQVVLASSLPLWQRSAWRTACQRAGVPCHDVAESGAYNFVVR
;
A
#
# COMPACT_ATOMS: atom_id res chain seq x y z
N MET A 1 5.80 21.75 -25.09
CA MET A 1 5.81 21.38 -23.67
C MET A 1 4.71 22.07 -22.87
N ALA A 2 4.61 23.40 -22.87
CA ALA A 2 3.56 24.13 -22.12
C ALA A 2 2.14 23.65 -22.42
N SER A 3 1.76 23.46 -23.69
CA SER A 3 0.43 22.97 -24.09
C SER A 3 0.11 21.57 -23.56
N VAL A 4 1.11 20.67 -23.50
CA VAL A 4 0.93 19.31 -22.95
C VAL A 4 0.76 19.38 -21.45
N MET A 5 1.50 20.23 -20.76
CA MET A 5 1.34 20.46 -19.31
C MET A 5 -0.03 21.04 -18.97
N LEU A 6 -0.50 22.02 -19.76
CA LEU A 6 -1.84 22.60 -19.59
C LEU A 6 -2.95 21.57 -19.83
N LEU A 7 -2.83 20.75 -20.88
CA LEU A 7 -3.77 19.66 -21.14
C LEU A 7 -3.80 18.67 -19.98
N PHE A 8 -2.64 18.25 -19.49
CA PHE A 8 -2.56 17.33 -18.36
C PHE A 8 -3.14 17.94 -17.07
N ALA A 9 -2.84 19.21 -16.78
CA ALA A 9 -3.41 19.94 -15.65
C ALA A 9 -4.94 20.02 -15.73
N SER A 10 -5.49 20.31 -16.92
CA SER A 10 -6.93 20.34 -17.16
C SER A 10 -7.59 18.95 -16.95
N LEU A 11 -6.96 17.88 -17.46
CA LEU A 11 -7.44 16.53 -17.24
C LEU A 11 -7.38 16.14 -15.76
N LEU A 12 -6.32 16.51 -15.05
CA LEU A 12 -6.16 16.27 -13.63
C LEU A 12 -7.23 17.00 -12.82
N GLN A 13 -7.47 18.30 -13.13
CA GLN A 13 -8.53 19.06 -12.49
C GLN A 13 -9.91 18.44 -12.74
N GLY A 14 -10.20 18.08 -13.98
CA GLY A 14 -11.47 17.41 -14.32
C GLY A 14 -11.64 16.05 -13.67
N ALA A 15 -10.55 15.29 -13.43
CA ALA A 15 -10.59 14.04 -12.67
C ALA A 15 -10.83 14.30 -11.18
N TYR A 16 -10.18 15.30 -10.61
CA TYR A 16 -10.36 15.72 -9.22
C TYR A 16 -11.80 16.15 -8.97
N ASP A 17 -12.37 17.02 -9.81
CA ASP A 17 -13.74 17.52 -9.70
C ASP A 17 -14.79 16.41 -9.83
N ARG A 18 -14.48 15.36 -10.59
CA ARG A 18 -15.34 14.17 -10.69
C ARG A 18 -15.40 13.36 -9.39
N VAL A 19 -14.38 13.39 -8.56
CA VAL A 19 -14.32 12.57 -7.34
C VAL A 19 -14.73 13.36 -6.11
N VAL A 20 -14.38 14.65 -6.05
CA VAL A 20 -14.68 15.50 -4.90
C VAL A 20 -16.13 15.95 -4.93
N VAL A 21 -16.88 15.60 -3.89
CA VAL A 21 -18.31 15.93 -3.73
C VAL A 21 -18.53 16.49 -2.33
N GLN A 22 -19.44 17.47 -2.23
CA GLN A 22 -19.93 17.93 -0.93
C GLN A 22 -21.06 17.00 -0.48
N TRP A 23 -20.86 16.37 0.68
CA TRP A 23 -21.83 15.48 1.28
C TRP A 23 -22.69 16.22 2.30
N PRO A 24 -23.94 15.76 2.56
CA PRO A 24 -24.79 16.34 3.59
C PRO A 24 -24.17 16.16 4.97
N GLU A 25 -24.35 17.15 5.82
CA GLU A 25 -23.80 17.12 7.19
C GLU A 25 -24.53 16.14 8.09
N LEU A 26 -25.80 15.89 7.83
CA LEU A 26 -26.63 14.98 8.61
C LEU A 26 -26.56 13.56 8.04
N PRO A 27 -26.63 12.54 8.92
CA PRO A 27 -26.73 11.15 8.48
C PRO A 27 -28.10 10.92 7.82
N GLN A 28 -28.09 10.18 6.71
CA GLN A 28 -29.32 9.83 5.96
C GLN A 28 -29.23 8.40 5.41
N THR A 29 -30.35 7.92 4.86
CA THR A 29 -30.41 6.62 4.20
C THR A 29 -29.89 6.73 2.78
N TRP A 30 -29.01 5.82 2.43
CA TRP A 30 -28.41 5.67 1.11
C TRP A 30 -28.78 4.33 0.51
N SER A 31 -28.96 4.25 -0.77
CA SER A 31 -29.10 3.00 -1.52
C SER A 31 -28.03 2.91 -2.60
N GLY A 32 -27.60 1.70 -2.90
CA GLY A 32 -26.60 1.50 -3.93
C GLY A 32 -26.27 0.04 -4.19
N GLN A 33 -25.50 -0.17 -5.25
CA GLN A 33 -25.05 -1.49 -5.69
C GLN A 33 -23.59 -1.73 -5.27
N VAL A 34 -23.31 -2.89 -4.69
CA VAL A 34 -21.95 -3.31 -4.31
C VAL A 34 -21.14 -3.55 -5.58
N VAL A 35 -20.09 -2.76 -5.77
CA VAL A 35 -19.14 -2.88 -6.90
C VAL A 35 -18.03 -3.87 -6.56
N ARG A 36 -17.52 -3.82 -5.34
CA ARG A 36 -16.40 -4.65 -4.89
C ARG A 36 -16.48 -4.93 -3.39
N VAL A 37 -16.20 -6.17 -3.02
CA VAL A 37 -15.96 -6.59 -1.63
C VAL A 37 -14.45 -6.60 -1.39
N HIS A 38 -13.95 -5.83 -0.38
CA HIS A 38 -12.52 -5.71 -0.15
C HIS A 38 -11.97 -6.71 0.85
N LYS A 39 -12.27 -6.54 2.11
CA LYS A 39 -11.70 -7.38 3.17
C LYS A 39 -12.75 -7.65 4.24
N ILE A 40 -12.93 -8.92 4.53
CA ILE A 40 -13.68 -9.38 5.69
C ILE A 40 -12.67 -9.46 6.84
N LYS A 41 -12.68 -8.44 7.73
CA LYS A 41 -11.91 -8.48 8.98
C LYS A 41 -12.79 -9.11 10.06
N THR A 42 -12.18 -9.61 11.13
CA THR A 42 -12.89 -10.14 12.31
C THR A 42 -13.92 -9.17 12.91
N GLN A 43 -13.77 -7.87 12.71
CA GLN A 43 -14.64 -6.82 13.28
C GLN A 43 -15.37 -5.94 12.25
N SER A 44 -15.07 -6.03 10.96
CA SER A 44 -15.69 -5.17 9.93
C SER A 44 -15.50 -5.69 8.52
N VAL A 45 -16.43 -5.37 7.63
CA VAL A 45 -16.33 -5.60 6.19
C VAL A 45 -16.30 -4.26 5.46
N ALA A 46 -15.37 -4.11 4.52
CA ALA A 46 -15.26 -2.94 3.67
C ALA A 46 -15.77 -3.26 2.26
N LEU A 47 -16.70 -2.44 1.77
CA LEU A 47 -17.37 -2.58 0.48
C LEU A 47 -17.20 -1.28 -0.30
N ASP A 48 -17.02 -1.37 -1.62
CA ASP A 48 -17.20 -0.22 -2.51
C ASP A 48 -18.61 -0.30 -3.10
N VAL A 49 -19.40 0.74 -2.87
CA VAL A 49 -20.82 0.81 -3.25
C VAL A 49 -21.03 1.97 -4.21
N ARG A 50 -21.67 1.70 -5.34
CA ARG A 50 -22.12 2.72 -6.29
C ARG A 50 -23.49 3.20 -5.86
N LEU A 51 -23.60 4.48 -5.54
CA LEU A 51 -24.84 5.07 -5.02
C LEU A 51 -25.90 5.24 -6.10
N HIS A 52 -27.14 4.92 -5.76
CA HIS A 52 -28.35 5.23 -6.53
C HIS A 52 -29.10 6.37 -5.80
N ALA A 53 -28.48 7.54 -5.73
CA ALA A 53 -29.05 8.69 -5.04
C ALA A 53 -29.98 9.49 -5.98
N PRO A 54 -31.09 10.07 -5.48
CA PRO A 54 -31.99 10.90 -6.28
C PRO A 54 -31.33 12.21 -6.74
N HIS A 55 -30.39 12.72 -5.97
CA HIS A 55 -29.67 13.94 -6.28
C HIS A 55 -28.52 13.67 -7.28
N LEU A 56 -28.50 14.39 -8.41
CA LEU A 56 -27.56 14.22 -9.52
C LEU A 56 -26.08 14.26 -9.07
N ALA A 57 -25.74 15.12 -8.10
CA ALA A 57 -24.36 15.25 -7.60
C ALA A 57 -23.83 13.98 -6.93
N TRP A 58 -24.70 13.13 -6.38
CA TRP A 58 -24.36 11.91 -5.65
C TRP A 58 -24.65 10.64 -6.44
N HIS A 59 -25.43 10.74 -7.54
CA HIS A 59 -25.78 9.61 -8.38
C HIS A 59 -24.54 9.01 -9.06
N ASN A 60 -24.48 7.70 -9.15
CA ASN A 60 -23.35 6.92 -9.71
C ASN A 60 -21.98 7.14 -9.04
N ARG A 61 -21.91 7.83 -7.91
CA ARG A 61 -20.67 7.97 -7.14
C ARG A 61 -20.32 6.65 -6.44
N VAL A 62 -19.03 6.32 -6.45
CA VAL A 62 -18.54 5.15 -5.71
C VAL A 62 -17.99 5.62 -4.37
N VAL A 63 -18.49 4.98 -3.31
CA VAL A 63 -18.11 5.31 -1.93
C VAL A 63 -17.69 4.04 -1.19
N ARG A 64 -16.79 4.19 -0.24
CA ARG A 64 -16.39 3.09 0.64
C ARG A 64 -17.31 2.99 1.84
N VAL A 65 -18.01 1.88 1.95
CA VAL A 65 -18.90 1.57 3.06
C VAL A 65 -18.23 0.55 3.96
N THR A 66 -18.13 0.84 5.26
CA THR A 66 -17.59 -0.08 6.25
C THR A 66 -18.71 -0.51 7.18
N LEU A 67 -19.03 -1.81 7.16
CA LEU A 67 -20.05 -2.43 8.01
C LEU A 67 -19.41 -2.94 9.30
N ALA A 68 -20.12 -2.84 10.42
CA ALA A 68 -19.71 -3.46 11.69
C ALA A 68 -19.83 -4.99 11.62
N HIS A 69 -19.01 -5.72 12.39
CA HIS A 69 -18.86 -7.19 12.31
C HIS A 69 -20.17 -7.98 12.45
N ASN A 70 -21.05 -7.61 13.38
CA ASN A 70 -22.30 -8.36 13.62
C ASN A 70 -23.25 -8.30 12.41
N ASP A 71 -23.31 -7.15 11.73
CA ASP A 71 -24.08 -7.02 10.49
C ASP A 71 -23.35 -7.67 9.32
N ALA A 72 -22.03 -7.58 9.32
CA ALA A 72 -21.18 -8.24 8.35
C ALA A 72 -21.29 -9.78 8.44
N HIS A 73 -21.39 -10.36 9.62
CA HIS A 73 -21.59 -11.81 9.79
C HIS A 73 -23.03 -12.24 9.47
N ARG A 74 -24.00 -11.41 9.86
CA ARG A 74 -25.44 -11.63 9.56
C ARG A 74 -25.74 -11.49 8.06
N LEU A 75 -25.07 -10.55 7.37
CA LEU A 75 -25.23 -10.25 5.95
C LEU A 75 -24.08 -10.80 5.11
N GLY A 76 -22.91 -11.04 5.67
CA GLY A 76 -21.65 -11.30 4.97
C GLY A 76 -21.60 -12.62 4.21
N LEU A 77 -22.42 -13.61 4.55
CA LEU A 77 -22.61 -14.82 3.77
C LEU A 77 -23.42 -14.59 2.47
N HIS A 78 -24.08 -13.42 2.36
CA HIS A 78 -24.94 -13.08 1.22
C HIS A 78 -24.54 -11.82 0.46
N ILE A 79 -23.56 -11.02 0.94
CA ILE A 79 -23.08 -9.86 0.21
C ILE A 79 -22.08 -10.29 -0.86
N THR A 80 -22.51 -10.22 -2.10
CA THR A 80 -21.67 -10.45 -3.27
C THR A 80 -21.60 -9.18 -4.11
N GLU A 81 -20.63 -9.12 -5.01
CA GLU A 81 -20.56 -8.04 -6.00
C GLU A 81 -21.82 -8.05 -6.86
N GLY A 82 -22.45 -6.89 -6.99
CA GLY A 82 -23.71 -6.70 -7.69
C GLY A 82 -24.96 -6.76 -6.81
N SER A 83 -24.84 -7.10 -5.52
CA SER A 83 -25.95 -7.01 -4.56
C SER A 83 -26.36 -5.55 -4.35
N CYS A 84 -27.66 -5.29 -4.28
CA CYS A 84 -28.20 -4.00 -3.89
C CYS A 84 -28.38 -3.91 -2.39
N MET A 85 -28.03 -2.78 -1.78
CA MET A 85 -28.15 -2.57 -0.34
C MET A 85 -28.64 -1.17 -0.01
N ALA A 86 -29.38 -1.04 1.07
CA ALA A 86 -29.68 0.21 1.73
C ALA A 86 -28.93 0.30 3.06
N PHE A 87 -28.40 1.46 3.38
CA PHE A 87 -27.67 1.70 4.61
C PHE A 87 -27.88 3.11 5.12
N TYR A 88 -27.86 3.28 6.44
CA TYR A 88 -28.00 4.57 7.10
C TYR A 88 -26.65 5.00 7.68
N GLY A 89 -26.22 6.21 7.33
CA GLY A 89 -24.96 6.73 7.84
C GLY A 89 -24.62 8.13 7.35
N LYS A 90 -23.62 8.73 8.00
CA LYS A 90 -23.04 10.01 7.58
C LYS A 90 -21.93 9.77 6.58
N MET A 91 -22.05 10.33 5.40
CA MET A 91 -20.96 10.35 4.43
C MET A 91 -19.86 11.30 4.90
N GLN A 92 -18.63 10.84 4.82
CA GLN A 92 -17.44 11.65 5.05
C GLN A 92 -16.80 11.93 3.70
N SER A 93 -16.58 13.22 3.40
CA SER A 93 -15.89 13.60 2.19
C SER A 93 -14.43 13.11 2.25
N GLY A 94 -13.80 12.95 1.09
CA GLY A 94 -12.37 12.74 0.99
C GLY A 94 -11.52 13.93 1.46
N LYS A 95 -12.12 14.98 2.03
CA LYS A 95 -11.42 15.98 2.81
C LYS A 95 -11.06 15.33 4.14
N ARG A 96 -9.80 15.28 4.41
CA ARG A 96 -9.16 14.67 5.56
C ARG A 96 -9.92 14.95 6.86
N PRO A 97 -10.50 13.96 7.55
CA PRO A 97 -10.59 14.09 8.99
C PRO A 97 -9.15 14.13 9.47
N ALA A 98 -8.78 15.20 10.12
CA ALA A 98 -7.45 15.38 10.64
C ALA A 98 -7.13 14.19 11.55
N GLY A 99 -6.09 13.43 11.21
CA GLY A 99 -5.60 12.28 11.95
C GLY A 99 -4.48 12.67 12.92
N ASN A 100 -3.79 11.69 13.41
CA ASN A 100 -2.56 11.91 14.16
C ASN A 100 -1.41 12.26 13.20
N PRO A 101 -0.35 12.94 13.69
CA PRO A 101 0.82 13.22 12.87
C PRO A 101 1.43 11.91 12.35
N GLY A 102 1.74 11.89 11.06
CA GLY A 102 2.26 10.71 10.38
C GLY A 102 1.24 9.62 10.05
N ASP A 103 -0.04 9.80 10.40
CA ASP A 103 -1.08 8.85 9.97
C ASP A 103 -1.22 8.81 8.46
N PHE A 104 -1.62 7.63 7.96
CA PHE A 104 -1.88 7.41 6.56
C PHE A 104 -2.97 8.36 6.04
N ASP A 105 -2.69 9.08 4.96
CA ASP A 105 -3.64 9.98 4.33
C ASP A 105 -4.72 9.21 3.58
N TYR A 106 -5.74 8.80 4.35
CA TYR A 106 -6.86 8.03 3.82
C TYR A 106 -7.70 8.83 2.81
N ALA A 107 -7.76 10.15 2.94
CA ALA A 107 -8.47 11.00 2.01
C ALA A 107 -7.80 11.02 0.63
N HIS A 108 -6.49 11.20 0.61
CA HIS A 108 -5.70 11.10 -0.62
C HIS A 108 -5.80 9.71 -1.25
N TYR A 109 -5.78 8.66 -0.44
CA TYR A 109 -6.00 7.28 -0.91
C TYR A 109 -7.37 7.10 -1.57
N LEU A 110 -8.46 7.62 -0.98
CA LEU A 110 -9.79 7.55 -1.57
C LEU A 110 -9.84 8.27 -2.92
N LEU A 111 -9.28 9.48 -3.00
CA LEU A 111 -9.22 10.28 -4.22
C LEU A 111 -8.46 9.57 -5.35
N THR A 112 -7.28 9.02 -5.06
CA THR A 112 -6.46 8.30 -6.05
C THR A 112 -7.09 7.00 -6.52
N HIS A 113 -8.06 6.45 -5.75
CA HIS A 113 -8.80 5.24 -6.13
C HIS A 113 -10.20 5.55 -6.70
N GLY A 114 -10.49 6.83 -7.01
CA GLY A 114 -11.76 7.25 -7.61
C GLY A 114 -12.97 7.13 -6.66
N LEU A 115 -12.72 7.12 -5.33
CA LEU A 115 -13.75 7.02 -4.31
C LEU A 115 -14.14 8.40 -3.81
N SER A 116 -15.42 8.76 -3.95
CA SER A 116 -15.91 10.10 -3.61
C SER A 116 -16.08 10.33 -2.10
N GLY A 117 -16.04 9.28 -1.30
CA GLY A 117 -16.19 9.39 0.15
C GLY A 117 -16.18 8.05 0.86
N SER A 118 -16.36 8.10 2.18
CA SER A 118 -16.49 6.91 3.01
C SER A 118 -17.65 7.05 4.01
N CYS A 119 -18.28 5.92 4.33
CA CYS A 119 -19.34 5.84 5.31
C CYS A 119 -19.09 4.68 6.28
N TYR A 120 -19.20 4.93 7.57
CA TYR A 120 -19.25 3.88 8.57
C TYR A 120 -20.70 3.62 8.97
N VAL A 121 -21.16 2.39 8.81
CA VAL A 121 -22.54 1.97 9.10
C VAL A 121 -22.58 1.31 10.47
N TRP A 122 -23.45 1.83 11.35
CA TRP A 122 -23.65 1.29 12.68
C TRP A 122 -24.46 -0.02 12.63
N ARG A 123 -24.38 -0.82 13.67
CA ARG A 123 -25.11 -2.09 13.80
C ARG A 123 -26.60 -1.95 13.53
N GLY A 124 -27.16 -2.85 12.73
CA GLY A 124 -28.60 -2.88 12.41
C GLY A 124 -29.07 -1.77 11.47
N LYS A 125 -28.17 -1.00 10.87
CA LYS A 125 -28.48 0.13 9.98
C LYS A 125 -28.18 -0.17 8.52
N CYS A 126 -28.21 -1.44 8.12
CA CYS A 126 -28.09 -1.86 6.73
C CYS A 126 -29.00 -3.05 6.44
N GLU A 127 -29.55 -3.06 5.22
CA GLU A 127 -30.43 -4.10 4.69
C GLU A 127 -30.02 -4.43 3.26
N LEU A 128 -30.10 -5.71 2.89
CA LEU A 128 -30.02 -6.11 1.49
C LEU A 128 -31.37 -5.92 0.85
N LEU A 129 -31.40 -5.14 -0.20
CA LEU A 129 -32.56 -5.03 -1.06
C LEU A 129 -32.60 -6.29 -1.93
N GLY A 130 -33.70 -7.06 -1.89
CA GLY A 130 -33.82 -8.32 -2.64
C GLY A 130 -33.52 -8.15 -4.13
N ASP A 131 -33.33 -9.27 -4.81
CA ASP A 131 -32.95 -9.36 -6.24
C ASP A 131 -33.96 -8.71 -7.22
N ASP A 132 -35.14 -8.31 -6.75
CA ASP A 132 -36.18 -7.65 -7.54
C ASP A 132 -35.83 -6.24 -8.03
N ALA A 133 -34.82 -5.61 -7.47
CA ALA A 133 -34.22 -4.45 -8.10
C ALA A 133 -33.33 -4.92 -9.26
N GLN A 134 -33.92 -5.08 -10.44
CA GLN A 134 -33.26 -5.40 -11.73
C GLN A 134 -32.22 -4.34 -12.16
N ALA A 135 -31.31 -3.97 -11.27
CA ALA A 135 -30.09 -3.32 -11.67
C ALA A 135 -29.27 -4.36 -12.43
N SER A 136 -29.11 -4.16 -13.71
CA SER A 136 -28.32 -5.03 -14.59
C SER A 136 -26.96 -5.27 -13.93
N ILE A 137 -26.73 -6.52 -13.51
CA ILE A 137 -25.49 -6.91 -12.87
C ILE A 137 -24.35 -6.58 -13.84
N SER A 138 -23.51 -5.64 -13.48
CA SER A 138 -22.37 -5.23 -14.27
C SER A 138 -21.55 -6.47 -14.68
N TRP A 139 -21.07 -6.49 -15.93
CA TRP A 139 -20.17 -7.54 -16.40
C TRP A 139 -18.95 -7.72 -15.48
N GLN A 140 -18.46 -6.62 -14.87
CA GLN A 140 -17.38 -6.64 -13.89
C GLN A 140 -17.75 -7.43 -12.62
N SER A 141 -18.95 -7.22 -12.10
CA SER A 141 -19.44 -7.98 -10.93
C SER A 141 -19.63 -9.46 -11.24
N ARG A 142 -20.02 -9.81 -12.49
CA ARG A 142 -20.08 -11.22 -12.93
C ARG A 142 -18.70 -11.88 -12.92
N LEU A 143 -17.67 -11.18 -13.44
CA LEU A 143 -16.30 -11.70 -13.46
C LEU A 143 -15.73 -11.89 -12.04
N LEU A 144 -15.98 -10.94 -11.13
CA LEU A 144 -15.55 -11.06 -9.75
C LEU A 144 -16.23 -12.23 -9.02
N ARG A 145 -17.53 -12.47 -9.28
CA ARG A 145 -18.22 -13.68 -8.79
C ARG A 145 -17.61 -14.98 -9.36
N TRP A 146 -17.24 -14.98 -10.64
CA TRP A 146 -16.52 -16.10 -11.25
C TRP A 146 -15.17 -16.33 -10.56
N ARG A 147 -14.42 -15.29 -10.25
CA ARG A 147 -13.17 -15.37 -9.50
C ARG A 147 -13.37 -16.05 -8.15
N HIS A 148 -14.40 -15.68 -7.39
CA HIS A 148 -14.70 -16.33 -6.11
C HIS A 148 -15.09 -17.80 -6.26
N LYS A 149 -15.85 -18.16 -7.33
CA LYS A 149 -16.15 -19.56 -7.64
C LYS A 149 -14.88 -20.36 -7.93
N LEU A 150 -13.95 -19.79 -8.71
CA LEU A 150 -12.67 -20.43 -8.99
C LEU A 150 -11.82 -20.57 -7.71
N ALA A 151 -11.80 -19.57 -6.84
CA ALA A 151 -11.11 -19.66 -5.56
C ALA A 151 -11.72 -20.73 -4.63
N ALA A 152 -13.03 -20.89 -4.65
CA ALA A 152 -13.72 -21.95 -3.90
C ALA A 152 -13.42 -23.36 -4.45
N ALA A 153 -13.08 -23.50 -5.73
CA ALA A 153 -12.71 -24.80 -6.33
C ALA A 153 -11.40 -25.38 -5.74
N TYR A 154 -10.61 -24.58 -5.06
CA TYR A 154 -9.42 -25.06 -4.34
C TYR A 154 -9.77 -25.72 -2.98
N GLU A 155 -10.95 -25.43 -2.40
CA GLU A 155 -11.33 -25.85 -1.03
C GLU A 155 -11.19 -27.36 -0.78
N PRO A 156 -11.57 -28.27 -1.70
CA PRO A 156 -11.45 -29.72 -1.48
C PRO A 156 -10.00 -30.23 -1.45
N TYR A 157 -9.03 -29.46 -1.93
CA TYR A 157 -7.65 -29.90 -2.20
C TYR A 157 -6.60 -29.26 -1.30
N PHE A 158 -6.91 -28.13 -0.65
CA PHE A 158 -5.95 -27.32 0.10
C PHE A 158 -6.50 -26.90 1.45
N ASP A 159 -5.62 -26.78 2.44
CA ASP A 159 -5.95 -26.20 3.73
C ASP A 159 -6.32 -24.72 3.59
N LYS A 160 -7.11 -24.16 4.51
CA LYS A 160 -7.58 -22.76 4.48
C LYS A 160 -6.45 -21.75 4.28
N GLY A 161 -5.30 -21.94 4.92
CA GLY A 161 -4.12 -21.09 4.77
C GLY A 161 -3.52 -21.19 3.35
N GLN A 162 -3.34 -22.39 2.84
CA GLN A 162 -2.84 -22.64 1.49
C GLN A 162 -3.82 -22.13 0.42
N GLN A 163 -5.12 -22.40 0.59
CA GLN A 163 -6.19 -21.93 -0.30
C GLN A 163 -6.17 -20.40 -0.41
N SER A 164 -6.10 -19.70 0.74
CA SER A 164 -6.10 -18.23 0.76
C SER A 164 -4.87 -17.64 0.07
N LEU A 165 -3.70 -18.22 0.30
CA LEU A 165 -2.45 -17.79 -0.34
C LEU A 165 -2.45 -18.10 -1.85
N LEU A 166 -2.93 -19.29 -2.23
CA LEU A 166 -3.06 -19.69 -3.64
C LEU A 166 -4.04 -18.79 -4.39
N ALA A 167 -5.22 -18.52 -3.83
CA ALA A 167 -6.20 -17.60 -4.39
C ALA A 167 -5.62 -16.18 -4.56
N ALA A 168 -4.83 -15.71 -3.60
CA ALA A 168 -4.16 -14.42 -3.70
C ALA A 168 -3.11 -14.38 -4.82
N LEU A 169 -2.28 -15.44 -4.95
CA LEU A 169 -1.19 -15.51 -5.92
C LEU A 169 -1.65 -15.79 -7.35
N THR A 170 -2.74 -16.54 -7.54
CA THR A 170 -3.21 -16.97 -8.87
C THR A 170 -4.38 -16.16 -9.40
N LEU A 171 -5.34 -15.82 -8.53
CA LEU A 171 -6.58 -15.12 -8.89
C LEU A 171 -6.64 -13.67 -8.35
N GLY A 172 -5.68 -13.26 -7.54
CA GLY A 172 -5.67 -11.93 -6.93
C GLY A 172 -6.71 -11.73 -5.83
N ASP A 173 -7.30 -12.81 -5.34
CA ASP A 173 -8.28 -12.77 -4.27
C ASP A 173 -7.59 -12.76 -2.91
N LYS A 174 -7.59 -11.61 -2.25
CA LYS A 174 -6.94 -11.38 -0.95
C LYS A 174 -7.94 -11.32 0.20
N THR A 175 -9.21 -11.62 -0.05
CA THR A 175 -10.29 -11.46 0.94
C THR A 175 -10.05 -12.29 2.19
N MET A 176 -9.57 -13.53 2.00
CA MET A 176 -9.32 -14.50 3.07
C MET A 176 -7.86 -14.57 3.53
N LEU A 177 -6.97 -13.73 2.96
CA LEU A 177 -5.54 -13.80 3.27
C LEU A 177 -5.28 -13.36 4.71
N ASP A 178 -4.60 -14.24 5.46
CA ASP A 178 -4.21 -14.02 6.84
C ASP A 178 -3.24 -12.83 6.99
N GLU A 179 -3.35 -12.12 8.12
CA GLU A 179 -2.54 -10.94 8.40
C GLU A 179 -1.07 -11.30 8.65
N ASP A 180 -0.81 -12.44 9.30
CA ASP A 180 0.54 -12.89 9.60
C ASP A 180 1.29 -13.25 8.31
N THR A 181 0.63 -13.96 7.39
CA THR A 181 1.17 -14.22 6.05
C THR A 181 1.44 -12.92 5.29
N ARG A 182 0.54 -11.95 5.36
CA ARG A 182 0.74 -10.63 4.73
C ARG A 182 1.95 -9.89 5.32
N GLN A 183 2.11 -9.91 6.65
CA GLN A 183 3.25 -9.30 7.31
C GLN A 183 4.57 -10.00 6.97
N LEU A 184 4.58 -11.34 6.90
CA LEU A 184 5.74 -12.12 6.48
C LEU A 184 6.26 -11.65 5.12
N PHE A 185 5.38 -11.56 4.12
CA PHE A 185 5.75 -11.08 2.78
C PHE A 185 6.17 -9.60 2.77
N SER A 186 5.56 -8.79 3.64
CA SER A 186 5.90 -7.37 3.77
C SER A 186 7.27 -7.16 4.38
N ASN A 187 7.56 -7.85 5.48
CA ASN A 187 8.83 -7.73 6.20
C ASN A 187 10.03 -8.13 5.33
N LEU A 188 9.83 -9.09 4.43
CA LEU A 188 10.87 -9.54 3.49
C LEU A 188 10.88 -8.77 2.15
N GLY A 189 10.04 -7.73 2.00
CA GLY A 189 10.03 -6.89 0.80
C GLY A 189 9.45 -7.56 -0.45
N VAL A 190 8.71 -8.68 -0.30
CA VAL A 190 8.10 -9.43 -1.41
C VAL A 190 6.59 -9.28 -1.50
N SER A 191 6.00 -8.29 -0.83
CA SER A 191 4.56 -7.96 -0.89
C SER A 191 4.03 -7.74 -2.31
N HIS A 192 4.90 -7.33 -3.24
CA HIS A 192 4.55 -7.10 -4.64
C HIS A 192 4.13 -8.38 -5.36
N VAL A 193 4.51 -9.56 -4.86
CA VAL A 193 4.11 -10.86 -5.42
C VAL A 193 2.69 -11.23 -4.96
N LEU A 194 2.30 -10.89 -3.72
CA LEU A 194 0.91 -11.04 -3.25
C LEU A 194 -0.06 -10.09 -3.99
N ALA A 195 0.45 -8.98 -4.50
CA ALA A 195 -0.29 -8.16 -5.44
C ALA A 195 0.01 -8.70 -6.84
N LEU A 196 -1.00 -9.24 -7.54
CA LEU A 196 -0.82 -9.65 -8.92
C LEU A 196 -0.06 -8.57 -9.70
N SER A 197 1.09 -8.94 -10.22
CA SER A 197 2.07 -8.02 -10.80
C SER A 197 2.29 -8.30 -12.27
N GLY A 198 3.02 -7.41 -12.93
CA GLY A 198 3.47 -7.64 -14.31
C GLY A 198 4.28 -8.92 -14.49
N LEU A 199 4.90 -9.44 -13.42
CA LEU A 199 5.57 -10.74 -13.45
C LEU A 199 4.58 -11.88 -13.70
N HIS A 200 3.44 -11.92 -13.02
CA HIS A 200 2.41 -12.95 -13.23
C HIS A 200 1.89 -12.95 -14.67
N LEU A 201 1.63 -11.76 -15.22
CA LEU A 201 1.23 -11.63 -16.61
C LEU A 201 2.36 -12.00 -17.59
N GLY A 202 3.62 -11.70 -17.23
CA GLY A 202 4.80 -12.13 -17.98
C GLY A 202 4.97 -13.66 -18.00
N ILE A 203 4.67 -14.32 -16.87
CA ILE A 203 4.64 -15.79 -16.80
C ILE A 203 3.58 -16.36 -17.75
N LEU A 204 2.35 -15.83 -17.69
CA LEU A 204 1.26 -16.26 -18.61
C LEU A 204 1.62 -16.01 -20.06
N LEU A 205 2.16 -14.82 -20.38
CA LEU A 205 2.63 -14.49 -21.72
C LEU A 205 3.70 -15.49 -22.21
N SER A 206 4.66 -15.83 -21.35
CA SER A 206 5.72 -16.78 -21.64
C SER A 206 5.16 -18.19 -21.93
N LEU A 207 4.22 -18.65 -21.07
CA LEU A 207 3.55 -19.94 -21.26
C LEU A 207 2.74 -19.98 -22.56
N PHE A 208 1.94 -18.96 -22.86
CA PHE A 208 1.16 -18.90 -24.07
C PHE A 208 2.01 -18.79 -25.34
N ASN A 209 3.09 -18.00 -25.30
CA ASN A 209 4.04 -17.90 -26.40
C ASN A 209 4.73 -19.25 -26.66
N MET A 210 5.11 -19.98 -25.59
CA MET A 210 5.70 -21.31 -25.69
C MET A 210 4.71 -22.31 -26.31
N LEU A 211 3.46 -22.31 -25.89
CA LEU A 211 2.44 -23.25 -26.36
C LEU A 211 1.96 -22.93 -27.77
N CYS A 212 1.69 -21.65 -28.06
CA CYS A 212 1.03 -21.25 -29.30
C CYS A 212 2.00 -20.83 -30.40
N LEU A 213 2.99 -19.95 -30.10
CA LEU A 213 3.81 -19.32 -31.15
C LEU A 213 5.00 -20.16 -31.58
N ARG A 214 5.56 -20.99 -30.68
CA ARG A 214 6.77 -21.78 -30.97
C ARG A 214 6.60 -22.77 -32.11
N HIS A 215 5.38 -23.32 -32.27
CA HIS A 215 5.09 -24.37 -33.22
C HIS A 215 4.53 -23.82 -34.55
N LEU A 216 4.16 -22.55 -34.62
CA LEU A 216 3.56 -21.92 -35.76
C LEU A 216 4.63 -21.33 -36.70
N ARG A 217 4.68 -21.82 -37.95
CA ARG A 217 5.61 -21.35 -38.98
C ARG A 217 5.00 -20.30 -39.89
N ARG A 218 3.65 -20.34 -40.11
CA ARG A 218 2.96 -19.44 -41.01
C ARG A 218 2.68 -18.08 -40.32
N THR A 219 3.01 -17.00 -40.98
CA THR A 219 2.85 -15.61 -40.44
C THR A 219 1.42 -15.33 -40.03
N HIS A 220 0.42 -15.72 -40.83
CA HIS A 220 -1.00 -15.51 -40.48
C HIS A 220 -1.42 -16.22 -39.20
N LEU A 221 -0.99 -17.49 -39.02
CA LEU A 221 -1.27 -18.23 -37.77
C LEU A 221 -0.59 -17.62 -36.56
N ARG A 222 0.59 -17.04 -36.72
CA ARG A 222 1.28 -16.30 -35.64
C ARG A 222 0.55 -15.03 -35.25
N ILE A 223 -0.01 -14.28 -36.22
CA ILE A 223 -0.81 -13.09 -35.95
C ILE A 223 -2.09 -13.48 -35.19
N ILE A 224 -2.79 -14.52 -35.64
CA ILE A 224 -4.02 -15.02 -34.98
C ILE A 224 -3.67 -15.46 -33.52
N ALA A 225 -2.61 -16.22 -33.35
CA ALA A 225 -2.18 -16.66 -32.03
C ALA A 225 -1.79 -15.46 -31.13
N SER A 226 -1.13 -14.44 -31.66
CA SER A 226 -0.81 -13.21 -30.92
C SER A 226 -2.06 -12.45 -30.48
N ILE A 227 -3.07 -12.36 -31.34
CA ILE A 227 -4.38 -11.76 -31.01
C ILE A 227 -5.05 -12.54 -29.88
N PHE A 228 -5.06 -13.88 -29.98
CA PHE A 228 -5.59 -14.75 -28.93
C PHE A 228 -4.86 -14.58 -27.59
N ILE A 229 -3.54 -14.50 -27.61
CA ILE A 229 -2.72 -14.26 -26.41
C ILE A 229 -3.07 -12.91 -25.77
N VAL A 230 -3.16 -11.85 -26.56
CA VAL A 230 -3.57 -10.53 -26.07
C VAL A 230 -4.96 -10.59 -25.44
N PHE A 231 -5.91 -11.23 -26.12
CA PHE A 231 -7.27 -11.42 -25.58
C PHE A 231 -7.27 -12.20 -24.26
N ALA A 232 -6.52 -13.30 -24.16
CA ALA A 232 -6.42 -14.10 -22.95
C ALA A 232 -5.79 -13.31 -21.78
N MET A 233 -4.79 -12.46 -22.05
CA MET A 233 -4.17 -11.58 -21.05
C MET A 233 -5.15 -10.51 -20.54
N TRP A 234 -5.94 -9.91 -21.42
CA TRP A 234 -6.99 -8.96 -21.03
C TRP A 234 -8.09 -9.66 -20.23
N ALA A 235 -8.54 -10.84 -20.67
CA ALA A 235 -9.54 -11.65 -19.96
C ALA A 235 -9.06 -12.00 -18.53
N PHE A 236 -7.81 -12.44 -18.38
CA PHE A 236 -7.20 -12.68 -17.07
C PHE A 236 -7.14 -11.40 -16.22
N THR A 237 -6.76 -10.27 -16.80
CA THR A 237 -6.70 -8.98 -16.10
C THR A 237 -8.07 -8.57 -15.56
N PHE A 238 -9.13 -8.71 -16.35
CA PHE A 238 -10.49 -8.41 -15.92
C PHE A 238 -11.03 -9.41 -14.90
N LEU A 239 -10.76 -10.70 -15.08
CA LEU A 239 -11.14 -11.75 -14.13
C LEU A 239 -10.57 -11.48 -12.73
N THR A 240 -9.34 -10.99 -12.65
CA THR A 240 -8.66 -10.66 -11.39
C THR A 240 -9.07 -9.31 -10.80
N GLY A 241 -10.03 -8.61 -11.43
CA GLY A 241 -10.55 -7.32 -10.95
C GLY A 241 -9.79 -6.10 -11.44
N ALA A 242 -9.02 -6.25 -12.53
CA ALA A 242 -8.29 -5.18 -13.21
C ALA A 242 -7.45 -4.27 -12.29
N PRO A 243 -6.59 -4.84 -11.43
CA PRO A 243 -5.71 -4.02 -10.59
C PRO A 243 -4.77 -3.18 -11.46
N LEU A 244 -4.49 -1.95 -11.06
CA LEU A 244 -3.67 -1.00 -11.83
C LEU A 244 -2.30 -1.59 -12.25
N SER A 245 -1.71 -2.44 -11.41
CA SER A 245 -0.46 -3.16 -11.74
C SER A 245 -0.58 -4.06 -12.96
N LEU A 246 -1.69 -4.81 -13.08
CA LEU A 246 -1.94 -5.68 -14.25
C LEU A 246 -2.36 -4.87 -15.47
N LEU A 247 -3.15 -3.81 -15.31
CA LEU A 247 -3.53 -2.93 -16.43
C LEU A 247 -2.29 -2.35 -17.11
N ARG A 248 -1.30 -1.87 -16.33
CA ARG A 248 -0.02 -1.40 -16.88
C ARG A 248 0.71 -2.49 -17.65
N ALA A 249 0.82 -3.67 -17.06
CA ALA A 249 1.52 -4.79 -17.67
C ALA A 249 0.83 -5.26 -18.96
N VAL A 250 -0.49 -5.39 -18.96
CA VAL A 250 -1.23 -5.84 -20.16
C VAL A 250 -1.13 -4.82 -21.29
N CYS A 251 -1.18 -3.51 -20.99
CA CYS A 251 -0.96 -2.45 -21.99
C CYS A 251 0.45 -2.56 -22.61
N MET A 252 1.49 -2.68 -21.76
CA MET A 252 2.87 -2.84 -22.24
C MET A 252 3.06 -4.08 -23.09
N PHE A 253 2.53 -5.23 -22.66
CA PHE A 253 2.66 -6.49 -23.38
C PHE A 253 1.83 -6.50 -24.67
N THR A 254 0.69 -5.80 -24.69
CA THR A 254 -0.09 -5.58 -25.91
C THR A 254 0.71 -4.79 -26.94
N CYS A 255 1.34 -3.67 -26.52
CA CYS A 255 2.22 -2.88 -27.40
C CYS A 255 3.40 -3.72 -27.91
N MET A 256 3.97 -4.58 -27.07
CA MET A 256 5.06 -5.47 -27.45
C MET A 256 4.60 -6.53 -28.46
N GLN A 257 3.45 -7.16 -28.25
CA GLN A 257 2.90 -8.13 -29.19
C GLN A 257 2.55 -7.52 -30.56
N ILE A 258 1.99 -6.31 -30.57
CA ILE A 258 1.74 -5.56 -31.80
C ILE A 258 3.07 -5.30 -32.55
N SER A 259 4.12 -4.90 -31.85
CA SER A 259 5.45 -4.67 -32.45
C SER A 259 6.03 -5.95 -33.09
N ILE A 260 5.82 -7.09 -32.43
CA ILE A 260 6.24 -8.40 -32.95
C ILE A 260 5.46 -8.74 -34.23
N CYS A 261 4.14 -8.51 -34.23
CA CYS A 261 3.30 -8.73 -35.40
C CYS A 261 3.70 -7.85 -36.60
N LEU A 262 4.08 -6.60 -36.33
CA LEU A 262 4.53 -5.65 -37.36
C LEU A 262 5.97 -5.87 -37.81
N GLN A 263 6.64 -6.94 -37.36
CA GLN A 263 8.03 -7.28 -37.67
C GLN A 263 9.03 -6.14 -37.43
N ARG A 264 8.71 -5.19 -36.57
CA ARG A 264 9.60 -4.10 -36.18
C ARG A 264 10.56 -4.59 -35.09
N SER A 265 11.80 -4.90 -35.46
CA SER A 265 12.84 -5.42 -34.58
C SER A 265 13.31 -4.46 -33.49
N SER A 266 12.89 -3.21 -33.51
CA SER A 266 13.41 -2.14 -32.66
C SER A 266 12.37 -1.43 -31.77
N ALA A 267 11.24 -2.08 -31.47
CA ALA A 267 10.37 -1.53 -30.40
C ALA A 267 11.11 -1.61 -29.07
N SER A 268 11.73 -0.52 -28.71
CA SER A 268 12.41 -0.38 -27.42
C SER A 268 11.39 -0.62 -26.30
N THR A 269 11.73 -1.43 -25.30
CA THR A 269 10.90 -1.63 -24.09
C THR A 269 10.55 -0.29 -23.45
N LEU A 270 11.43 0.72 -23.57
CA LEU A 270 11.17 2.10 -23.12
C LEU A 270 10.01 2.76 -23.89
N ASN A 271 9.93 2.56 -25.21
CA ASN A 271 8.83 3.13 -25.99
C ASN A 271 7.49 2.51 -25.59
N SER A 272 7.46 1.19 -25.37
CA SER A 272 6.25 0.50 -24.87
C SER A 272 5.88 0.96 -23.47
N LEU A 273 6.85 1.18 -22.59
CA LEU A 273 6.65 1.71 -21.24
C LEU A 273 6.07 3.13 -21.29
N SER A 274 6.67 4.01 -22.12
CA SER A 274 6.21 5.40 -22.28
C SER A 274 4.80 5.47 -22.87
N LEU A 275 4.51 4.66 -23.88
CA LEU A 275 3.19 4.60 -24.50
C LEU A 275 2.13 4.11 -23.51
N ALA A 276 2.43 3.07 -22.74
CA ALA A 276 1.55 2.58 -21.68
C ALA A 276 1.30 3.65 -20.59
N ALA A 277 2.35 4.41 -20.20
CA ALA A 277 2.19 5.52 -19.26
C ALA A 277 1.25 6.60 -19.80
N ILE A 278 1.43 7.00 -21.05
CA ILE A 278 0.57 8.01 -21.70
C ILE A 278 -0.88 7.53 -21.75
N ILE A 279 -1.13 6.31 -22.22
CA ILE A 279 -2.50 5.75 -22.32
C ILE A 279 -3.17 5.74 -20.93
N LEU A 280 -2.47 5.27 -19.90
CA LEU A 280 -3.04 5.16 -18.57
C LEU A 280 -3.27 6.52 -17.91
N LEU A 281 -2.36 7.48 -18.07
CA LEU A 281 -2.51 8.83 -17.55
C LEU A 281 -3.57 9.66 -18.29
N LEU A 282 -3.81 9.38 -19.56
CA LEU A 282 -4.94 9.96 -20.30
C LEU A 282 -6.29 9.38 -19.83
N ALA A 283 -6.31 8.08 -19.51
CA ALA A 283 -7.52 7.41 -18.99
C ALA A 283 -7.82 7.85 -17.54
N ASP A 284 -6.80 7.90 -16.70
CA ASP A 284 -6.91 8.31 -15.30
C ASP A 284 -5.66 9.08 -14.85
N PRO A 285 -5.69 10.41 -14.90
CA PRO A 285 -4.55 11.26 -14.47
C PRO A 285 -4.19 11.10 -12.99
N MET A 286 -5.16 10.71 -12.12
CA MET A 286 -4.93 10.50 -10.69
C MET A 286 -4.02 9.31 -10.40
N SER A 287 -3.91 8.35 -11.33
CA SER A 287 -2.98 7.22 -11.24
C SER A 287 -1.53 7.63 -11.05
N LEU A 288 -1.12 8.86 -11.45
CA LEU A 288 0.24 9.38 -11.21
C LEU A 288 0.60 9.42 -9.72
N PHE A 289 -0.37 9.65 -8.85
CA PHE A 289 -0.21 9.73 -7.40
C PHE A 289 -0.39 8.37 -6.71
N ASP A 290 -0.76 7.33 -7.45
CA ASP A 290 -0.84 5.97 -6.93
C ASP A 290 0.57 5.40 -6.71
N VAL A 291 0.84 4.95 -5.48
CA VAL A 291 2.15 4.40 -5.09
C VAL A 291 2.50 3.16 -5.94
N GLY A 292 1.50 2.33 -6.24
CA GLY A 292 1.69 1.15 -7.08
C GLY A 292 2.07 1.52 -8.51
N PHE A 293 1.50 2.60 -9.07
CA PHE A 293 1.89 3.14 -10.38
C PHE A 293 3.36 3.57 -10.37
N GLN A 294 3.75 4.40 -9.41
CA GLN A 294 5.11 4.91 -9.29
C GLN A 294 6.14 3.77 -9.15
N LEU A 295 5.90 2.82 -8.22
CA LEU A 295 6.80 1.70 -7.98
C LEU A 295 6.95 0.80 -9.22
N SER A 296 5.85 0.52 -9.93
CA SER A 296 5.89 -0.35 -11.10
C SER A 296 6.67 0.26 -12.27
N PHE A 297 6.44 1.55 -12.57
CA PHE A 297 7.17 2.23 -13.65
C PHE A 297 8.65 2.40 -13.31
N MET A 298 8.97 2.75 -12.06
CA MET A 298 10.36 2.85 -11.60
C MET A 298 11.08 1.51 -11.62
N ALA A 299 10.43 0.42 -11.22
CA ALA A 299 11.03 -0.91 -11.29
C ALA A 299 11.42 -1.29 -12.72
N VAL A 300 10.48 -1.13 -13.68
CA VAL A 300 10.75 -1.46 -15.09
C VAL A 300 11.82 -0.53 -15.68
N ALA A 301 11.76 0.77 -15.38
CA ALA A 301 12.79 1.71 -15.80
C ALA A 301 14.18 1.30 -15.27
N GLY A 302 14.28 0.98 -13.97
CA GLY A 302 15.53 0.50 -13.37
C GLY A 302 16.08 -0.75 -14.04
N ILE A 303 15.22 -1.75 -14.29
CA ILE A 303 15.62 -2.98 -15.01
C ILE A 303 16.13 -2.66 -16.41
N VAL A 304 15.45 -1.78 -17.16
CA VAL A 304 15.84 -1.47 -18.53
C VAL A 304 17.14 -0.66 -18.57
N PHE A 305 17.29 0.36 -17.72
CA PHE A 305 18.49 1.22 -17.69
C PHE A 305 19.72 0.45 -17.20
N VAL A 306 19.63 -0.18 -16.05
CA VAL A 306 20.77 -0.89 -15.44
C VAL A 306 21.04 -2.20 -16.19
N GLY A 307 19.99 -2.94 -16.54
CA GLY A 307 20.09 -4.20 -17.27
C GLY A 307 20.78 -4.00 -18.62
N ARG A 308 20.36 -3.02 -19.42
CA ARG A 308 20.98 -2.72 -20.73
C ARG A 308 22.48 -2.48 -20.60
N TYR A 309 22.89 -1.73 -19.57
CA TYR A 309 24.29 -1.41 -19.34
C TYR A 309 25.12 -2.64 -18.90
N VAL A 310 24.63 -3.38 -17.91
CA VAL A 310 25.31 -4.59 -17.43
C VAL A 310 25.46 -5.60 -18.57
N TRP A 311 24.44 -5.77 -19.39
CA TRP A 311 24.47 -6.70 -20.52
C TRP A 311 25.35 -6.25 -21.68
N GLN A 312 25.49 -4.93 -21.90
CA GLN A 312 26.42 -4.41 -22.91
C GLN A 312 27.88 -4.51 -22.48
N ARG A 313 28.14 -4.33 -21.19
CA ARG A 313 29.53 -4.36 -20.66
C ARG A 313 30.03 -5.78 -20.39
N TYR A 314 29.13 -6.61 -19.93
CA TYR A 314 29.38 -8.03 -19.75
C TYR A 314 28.46 -8.76 -20.75
N PRO A 315 28.94 -9.10 -21.93
CA PRO A 315 28.21 -9.97 -22.83
C PRO A 315 28.22 -11.39 -22.27
N LEU A 316 27.58 -11.53 -21.13
CA LEU A 316 26.98 -12.77 -20.77
C LEU A 316 26.09 -13.05 -21.98
N SER A 317 26.21 -14.17 -22.64
CA SER A 317 25.31 -14.61 -23.72
C SER A 317 23.89 -14.86 -23.21
N LEU A 318 23.46 -13.99 -22.36
CA LEU A 318 22.19 -13.90 -21.70
C LEU A 318 21.48 -12.71 -22.25
N TYR A 319 20.96 -13.05 -23.16
CA TYR A 319 19.83 -12.55 -23.84
C TYR A 319 18.88 -11.76 -22.95
N ASN A 320 18.61 -10.56 -23.40
CA ASN A 320 17.40 -9.80 -23.14
C ASN A 320 16.25 -10.72 -22.71
N VAL A 321 15.48 -10.36 -21.67
CA VAL A 321 14.19 -11.00 -21.40
C VAL A 321 13.33 -10.98 -22.67
N SER A 322 13.46 -9.93 -23.51
CA SER A 322 12.89 -9.88 -24.87
C SER A 322 13.52 -10.88 -25.82
N THR A 323 14.76 -11.27 -25.66
CA THR A 323 15.40 -12.25 -26.52
C THR A 323 15.31 -13.68 -25.96
N MET A 324 15.08 -13.89 -24.68
CA MET A 324 14.51 -15.18 -24.24
C MET A 324 13.17 -15.41 -24.94
N LEU A 325 12.31 -14.41 -25.03
CA LEU A 325 11.10 -14.44 -25.85
C LEU A 325 11.41 -14.57 -27.35
N GLN A 326 12.48 -13.97 -27.87
CA GLN A 326 12.86 -14.06 -29.29
C GLN A 326 13.60 -15.35 -29.64
N VAL A 327 14.43 -15.94 -28.77
CA VAL A 327 15.03 -17.26 -28.99
C VAL A 327 13.98 -18.36 -29.00
N TYR A 328 12.93 -18.22 -28.18
CA TYR A 328 11.76 -19.09 -28.26
C TYR A 328 10.92 -18.82 -29.53
N GLN A 329 11.13 -17.71 -30.22
CA GLN A 329 10.41 -17.34 -31.45
C GLN A 329 11.17 -17.71 -32.74
N GLN A 330 12.44 -18.13 -32.68
CA GLN A 330 13.13 -18.58 -33.88
C GLN A 330 12.55 -19.91 -34.35
N PRO A 331 12.06 -19.99 -35.59
CA PRO A 331 11.58 -21.23 -36.14
C PRO A 331 12.73 -22.22 -36.26
N ARG A 332 12.46 -23.50 -36.02
CA ARG A 332 13.41 -24.60 -36.22
C ARG A 332 14.04 -24.50 -37.63
N PRO A 333 15.37 -24.55 -37.76
CA PRO A 333 16.02 -24.55 -39.09
C PRO A 333 15.42 -25.61 -40.00
N LYS A 334 15.15 -25.25 -41.25
CA LYS A 334 14.61 -26.18 -42.25
C LYS A 334 15.58 -27.37 -42.40
N GLY A 335 15.10 -28.58 -42.23
CA GLY A 335 15.90 -29.81 -42.39
C GLY A 335 16.35 -30.49 -41.09
N MET A 336 16.18 -29.90 -39.93
CA MET A 336 16.60 -30.51 -38.68
C MET A 336 15.48 -31.40 -38.09
N SER A 337 15.82 -32.66 -37.75
CA SER A 337 14.87 -33.60 -37.10
C SER A 337 14.46 -33.10 -35.73
N TYR A 338 13.22 -33.47 -35.25
CA TYR A 338 12.79 -33.18 -33.86
C TYR A 338 13.73 -33.74 -32.80
N ALA A 339 14.28 -34.94 -33.05
CA ALA A 339 15.24 -35.57 -32.17
C ALA A 339 16.57 -34.80 -32.13
N THR A 340 17.06 -34.28 -33.26
CA THR A 340 18.27 -33.49 -33.35
C THR A 340 18.12 -32.12 -32.71
N TYR A 341 16.96 -31.46 -32.91
CA TYR A 341 16.64 -30.19 -32.26
C TYR A 341 16.49 -30.36 -30.75
N ALA A 342 15.80 -31.38 -30.28
CA ALA A 342 15.71 -31.73 -28.87
C ALA A 342 17.09 -32.08 -28.28
N LYS A 343 17.93 -32.83 -29.01
CA LYS A 343 19.26 -33.21 -28.61
C LYS A 343 20.24 -32.01 -28.56
N GLN A 344 20.09 -31.07 -29.46
CA GLN A 344 20.98 -29.93 -29.60
C GLN A 344 20.59 -28.75 -28.69
N TYR A 345 19.29 -28.59 -28.39
CA TYR A 345 18.75 -27.42 -27.64
C TYR A 345 18.02 -27.78 -26.33
N CYS A 346 17.53 -29.03 -26.17
CA CYS A 346 16.83 -29.46 -24.96
C CYS A 346 17.67 -30.46 -24.11
N LEU A 347 18.52 -31.28 -24.72
CA LEU A 347 19.34 -32.28 -24.01
C LEU A 347 20.68 -31.79 -23.40
N PRO A 348 21.24 -30.61 -23.73
CA PRO A 348 22.33 -30.07 -22.89
C PRO A 348 21.94 -29.93 -21.43
N TRP A 349 20.65 -29.88 -21.16
CA TRP A 349 20.08 -29.86 -19.82
C TRP A 349 20.21 -31.19 -19.06
N LEU A 350 20.29 -32.32 -19.78
CA LEU A 350 20.32 -33.66 -19.19
C LEU A 350 21.75 -34.25 -19.03
N ARG A 351 22.78 -33.59 -19.58
CA ARG A 351 24.16 -33.98 -19.33
C ARG A 351 24.75 -33.25 -18.13
N LEU A 352 24.28 -33.62 -16.98
CA LEU A 352 24.64 -33.12 -15.63
C LEU A 352 26.03 -33.59 -15.14
N GLN A 353 27.05 -33.76 -15.99
CA GLN A 353 28.34 -34.30 -15.54
C GLN A 353 29.56 -33.40 -15.78
N SER A 354 29.45 -32.14 -16.12
CA SER A 354 30.64 -31.28 -16.20
C SER A 354 30.47 -29.97 -15.42
N THR A 355 31.51 -29.53 -14.73
CA THR A 355 31.67 -28.23 -14.07
C THR A 355 31.27 -27.05 -14.96
N LYS A 356 31.36 -27.22 -16.28
CA LYS A 356 30.93 -26.23 -17.29
C LYS A 356 29.39 -25.99 -17.29
N VAL A 357 28.58 -27.01 -17.01
CA VAL A 357 27.11 -26.90 -16.98
C VAL A 357 26.68 -26.14 -15.74
N CYS A 358 27.29 -26.44 -14.59
CA CYS A 358 27.00 -25.72 -13.34
C CYS A 358 27.41 -24.23 -13.45
N TRP A 359 28.60 -23.96 -14.05
CA TRP A 359 29.08 -22.60 -14.31
C TRP A 359 28.21 -21.86 -15.32
N ASN A 360 27.72 -22.52 -16.36
CA ASN A 360 26.81 -21.94 -17.33
C ASN A 360 25.44 -21.66 -16.70
N PHE A 361 24.90 -22.56 -15.88
CA PHE A 361 23.66 -22.33 -15.13
C PHE A 361 23.81 -21.10 -14.20
N PHE A 362 24.86 -21.05 -13.40
CA PHE A 362 25.17 -19.94 -12.51
C PHE A 362 25.26 -18.64 -13.30
N ARG A 363 26.06 -18.61 -14.36
CA ARG A 363 26.29 -17.43 -15.19
C ARG A 363 25.05 -17.02 -15.97
N HIS A 364 24.25 -17.97 -16.43
CA HIS A 364 23.16 -17.73 -17.38
C HIS A 364 21.78 -17.62 -16.72
N ILE A 365 21.59 -18.02 -15.49
CA ILE A 365 20.33 -17.92 -14.78
C ILE A 365 20.45 -17.06 -13.52
N LEU A 366 21.41 -17.40 -12.65
CA LEU A 366 21.51 -16.74 -11.36
C LEU A 366 21.94 -15.26 -11.47
N VAL A 367 23.01 -14.99 -12.23
CA VAL A 367 23.53 -13.61 -12.37
C VAL A 367 22.48 -12.64 -12.93
N PRO A 368 21.76 -12.93 -14.05
CA PRO A 368 20.70 -12.03 -14.53
C PRO A 368 19.56 -11.87 -13.55
N PHE A 369 19.16 -12.96 -12.92
CA PHE A 369 18.09 -12.90 -11.92
C PHE A 369 18.43 -11.93 -10.78
N VAL A 370 19.65 -12.03 -10.24
CA VAL A 370 20.17 -11.12 -9.22
C VAL A 370 20.27 -9.70 -9.76
N CYS A 371 20.81 -9.50 -10.97
CA CYS A 371 20.92 -8.18 -11.59
C CYS A 371 19.54 -7.52 -11.78
N VAL A 372 18.55 -8.25 -12.28
CA VAL A 372 17.17 -7.76 -12.45
C VAL A 372 16.56 -7.39 -11.09
N SER A 373 16.69 -8.28 -10.10
CA SER A 373 16.15 -8.05 -8.76
C SER A 373 16.78 -6.83 -8.09
N LEU A 374 18.11 -6.71 -8.12
CA LEU A 374 18.84 -5.59 -7.53
C LEU A 374 18.57 -4.28 -8.28
N SER A 375 18.43 -4.30 -9.61
CA SER A 375 18.11 -3.12 -10.43
C SER A 375 16.71 -2.58 -10.10
N ALA A 376 15.73 -3.49 -9.98
CA ALA A 376 14.38 -3.13 -9.57
C ALA A 376 14.35 -2.56 -8.15
N GLN A 377 15.05 -3.21 -7.21
CA GLN A 377 15.14 -2.77 -5.82
C GLN A 377 15.80 -1.39 -5.71
N TRP A 378 16.93 -1.18 -6.37
CA TRP A 378 17.59 0.12 -6.38
C TRP A 378 16.68 1.22 -6.89
N ALA A 379 15.99 1.00 -8.01
CA ALA A 379 15.12 2.02 -8.61
C ALA A 379 13.90 2.33 -7.73
N THR A 380 13.37 1.33 -7.00
CA THR A 380 12.19 1.49 -6.14
C THR A 380 12.52 1.85 -4.70
N ALA A 381 13.75 1.58 -4.22
CA ALA A 381 14.15 1.79 -2.83
C ALA A 381 13.85 3.19 -2.27
N PRO A 382 14.12 4.32 -2.98
CA PRO A 382 13.78 5.63 -2.47
C PRO A 382 12.29 5.84 -2.26
N LEU A 383 11.44 5.34 -3.19
CA LEU A 383 9.99 5.42 -3.04
C LEU A 383 9.48 4.52 -1.91
N VAL A 384 10.03 3.30 -1.78
CA VAL A 384 9.69 2.38 -0.68
C VAL A 384 10.06 3.00 0.67
N LEU A 385 11.25 3.60 0.79
CA LEU A 385 11.68 4.29 2.00
C LEU A 385 10.84 5.54 2.29
N TYR A 386 10.43 6.28 1.26
CA TYR A 386 9.58 7.46 1.43
C TYR A 386 8.17 7.11 1.94
N TYR A 387 7.53 6.08 1.35
CA TYR A 387 6.14 5.73 1.67
C TYR A 387 6.00 4.77 2.85
N PHE A 388 6.92 3.82 2.99
CA PHE A 388 6.80 2.72 3.96
C PHE A 388 7.84 2.77 5.07
N HIS A 389 8.92 3.54 4.92
CA HIS A 389 10.01 3.69 5.88
C HIS A 389 10.69 2.36 6.26
N THR A 390 10.50 1.33 5.46
CA THR A 390 11.05 -0.01 5.68
C THR A 390 11.77 -0.51 4.45
N LEU A 391 12.88 -1.19 4.64
CA LEU A 391 13.64 -1.85 3.59
C LEU A 391 14.08 -3.22 4.08
N SER A 392 13.89 -4.25 3.25
CA SER A 392 14.43 -5.57 3.52
C SER A 392 15.70 -5.79 2.69
N PRO A 393 16.88 -5.94 3.31
CA PRO A 393 18.11 -6.26 2.60
C PRO A 393 18.08 -7.63 1.92
N TYR A 394 17.24 -8.54 2.43
CA TYR A 394 17.11 -9.91 1.91
C TYR A 394 16.05 -10.06 0.82
N ALA A 395 15.42 -8.98 0.37
CA ALA A 395 14.35 -9.06 -0.63
C ALA A 395 14.80 -9.70 -1.96
N TRP A 396 16.06 -9.50 -2.39
CA TRP A 396 16.60 -10.18 -3.58
C TRP A 396 16.71 -11.70 -3.40
N LEU A 397 17.03 -12.16 -2.19
CA LEU A 397 17.11 -13.58 -1.86
C LEU A 397 15.71 -14.18 -1.70
N ALA A 398 14.79 -13.46 -1.05
CA ALA A 398 13.38 -13.85 -0.96
C ALA A 398 12.75 -13.98 -2.36
N ASN A 399 13.08 -13.08 -3.29
CA ASN A 399 12.67 -13.19 -4.69
C ASN A 399 13.15 -14.47 -5.36
N PHE A 400 14.33 -14.95 -4.99
CA PHE A 400 14.88 -16.21 -5.53
C PHE A 400 14.03 -17.43 -5.14
N VAL A 401 13.34 -17.36 -4.01
CA VAL A 401 12.39 -18.40 -3.59
C VAL A 401 11.00 -18.17 -4.17
N VAL A 402 10.50 -16.92 -4.06
CA VAL A 402 9.09 -16.60 -4.35
C VAL A 402 8.80 -16.62 -5.85
N ILE A 403 9.72 -16.12 -6.70
CA ILE A 403 9.49 -16.06 -8.15
C ILE A 403 9.39 -17.44 -8.80
N PRO A 404 10.32 -18.40 -8.58
CA PRO A 404 10.14 -19.75 -9.09
C PRO A 404 8.88 -20.44 -8.56
N SER A 405 8.57 -20.24 -7.26
CA SER A 405 7.32 -20.75 -6.68
C SER A 405 6.09 -20.20 -7.39
N ALA A 406 6.08 -18.90 -7.71
CA ALA A 406 4.97 -18.27 -8.45
C ALA A 406 4.81 -18.87 -9.87
N TYR A 407 5.91 -19.25 -10.55
CA TYR A 407 5.84 -19.97 -11.83
C TYR A 407 5.13 -21.33 -11.68
N VAL A 408 5.51 -22.10 -10.66
CA VAL A 408 4.91 -23.42 -10.41
C VAL A 408 3.43 -23.28 -10.02
N LEU A 409 3.11 -22.34 -9.13
CA LEU A 409 1.74 -22.13 -8.64
C LEU A 409 0.81 -21.62 -9.74
N LEU A 410 1.25 -20.64 -10.55
CA LEU A 410 0.43 -20.06 -11.61
C LEU A 410 0.28 -21.04 -12.78
N GLY A 411 1.36 -21.74 -13.18
CA GLY A 411 1.32 -22.80 -14.19
C GLY A 411 0.47 -23.98 -13.74
N GLY A 412 0.66 -24.41 -12.47
CA GLY A 412 -0.14 -25.46 -11.84
C GLY A 412 -1.62 -25.10 -11.77
N ALA A 413 -1.96 -23.84 -11.39
CA ALA A 413 -3.35 -23.36 -11.38
C ALA A 413 -3.99 -23.36 -12.77
N LEU A 414 -3.24 -22.91 -13.80
CA LEU A 414 -3.72 -22.96 -15.17
C LEU A 414 -4.05 -24.38 -15.62
N LEU A 415 -3.16 -25.34 -15.34
CA LEU A 415 -3.38 -26.75 -15.66
C LEU A 415 -4.51 -27.38 -14.82
N PHE A 416 -4.62 -27.00 -13.56
CA PHE A 416 -5.67 -27.46 -12.64
C PHE A 416 -7.06 -27.11 -13.13
N PHE A 417 -7.26 -25.90 -13.68
CA PHE A 417 -8.54 -25.49 -14.27
C PHE A 417 -8.72 -25.98 -15.71
N ALA A 418 -7.65 -26.18 -16.46
CA ALA A 418 -7.72 -26.68 -17.85
C ALA A 418 -8.00 -28.19 -17.93
N LEU A 419 -7.58 -28.97 -16.94
CA LEU A 419 -7.68 -30.43 -16.92
C LEU A 419 -8.56 -30.90 -15.76
N PRO A 420 -9.89 -31.02 -15.95
CA PRO A 420 -10.83 -31.37 -14.87
C PRO A 420 -10.85 -32.88 -14.55
N PHE A 421 -9.69 -33.54 -14.58
CA PHE A 421 -9.55 -34.93 -14.21
C PHE A 421 -9.09 -35.03 -12.75
N ALA A 422 -9.87 -35.69 -11.88
CA ALA A 422 -9.59 -35.73 -10.43
C ALA A 422 -8.16 -36.22 -10.10
N VAL A 423 -7.66 -37.23 -10.79
CA VAL A 423 -6.30 -37.76 -10.57
C VAL A 423 -5.23 -36.69 -10.88
N VAL A 424 -5.40 -35.93 -11.98
CA VAL A 424 -4.48 -34.86 -12.36
C VAL A 424 -4.56 -33.71 -11.37
N GLN A 425 -5.78 -33.35 -10.96
CA GLN A 425 -5.99 -32.28 -9.97
C GLN A 425 -5.37 -32.62 -8.60
N HIS A 426 -5.50 -33.87 -8.12
CA HIS A 426 -4.83 -34.31 -6.90
C HIS A 426 -3.29 -34.28 -7.00
N ALA A 427 -2.74 -34.73 -8.12
CA ALA A 427 -1.29 -34.68 -8.35
C ALA A 427 -0.78 -33.23 -8.42
N LEU A 428 -1.47 -32.35 -9.15
CA LEU A 428 -1.14 -30.92 -9.22
C LEU A 428 -1.28 -30.24 -7.84
N ALA A 429 -2.36 -30.56 -7.11
CA ALA A 429 -2.58 -30.03 -5.77
C ALA A 429 -1.44 -30.41 -4.80
N SER A 430 -0.97 -31.66 -4.85
CA SER A 430 0.17 -32.11 -4.04
C SER A 430 1.45 -31.34 -4.35
N ILE A 431 1.77 -31.12 -5.64
CA ILE A 431 2.94 -30.33 -6.07
C ILE A 431 2.80 -28.87 -5.61
N MET A 432 1.65 -28.28 -5.79
CA MET A 432 1.37 -26.89 -5.41
C MET A 432 1.41 -26.71 -3.88
N SER A 433 0.86 -27.66 -3.11
CA SER A 433 0.90 -27.67 -1.64
C SER A 433 2.35 -27.79 -1.13
N CYS A 434 3.14 -28.70 -1.69
CA CYS A 434 4.56 -28.82 -1.37
C CYS A 434 5.32 -27.51 -1.67
N THR A 435 5.03 -26.88 -2.80
CA THR A 435 5.64 -25.59 -3.20
C THR A 435 5.28 -24.48 -2.23
N ILE A 436 4.01 -24.38 -1.81
CA ILE A 436 3.55 -23.39 -0.83
C ILE A 436 4.25 -23.59 0.51
N ASN A 437 4.32 -24.82 1.00
CA ASN A 437 4.94 -25.14 2.27
C ASN A 437 6.46 -24.85 2.24
N ALA A 438 7.15 -25.23 1.18
CA ALA A 438 8.57 -24.93 1.00
C ALA A 438 8.84 -23.42 0.94
N MET A 439 8.02 -22.69 0.19
CA MET A 439 8.12 -21.22 0.08
C MET A 439 7.87 -20.55 1.42
N THR A 440 6.79 -20.87 2.12
CA THR A 440 6.44 -20.26 3.41
C THR A 440 7.47 -20.60 4.49
N SER A 441 7.95 -21.85 4.56
CA SER A 441 9.04 -22.27 5.46
C SER A 441 10.32 -21.48 5.22
N ALA A 442 10.73 -21.33 3.96
CA ALA A 442 11.92 -20.56 3.62
C ALA A 442 11.79 -19.08 4.02
N LEU A 443 10.63 -18.46 3.74
CA LEU A 443 10.37 -17.07 4.13
C LEU A 443 10.34 -16.89 5.64
N THR A 444 9.71 -17.81 6.38
CA THR A 444 9.67 -17.77 7.85
C THR A 444 11.08 -17.89 8.44
N SER A 445 11.92 -18.77 7.90
CA SER A 445 13.32 -18.88 8.29
C SER A 445 14.11 -17.60 8.04
N MET A 446 13.91 -16.95 6.88
CA MET A 446 14.57 -15.67 6.55
C MET A 446 14.11 -14.51 7.43
N GLN A 447 12.87 -14.53 7.93
CA GLN A 447 12.33 -13.50 8.81
C GLN A 447 13.07 -13.41 10.15
N VAL A 448 13.58 -14.54 10.64
CA VAL A 448 14.31 -14.62 11.91
C VAL A 448 15.75 -14.12 11.78
N TRP A 449 16.27 -13.97 10.57
CA TRP A 449 17.64 -13.48 10.36
C TRP A 449 17.83 -12.06 10.87
N PRO A 450 19.03 -11.72 11.37
CA PRO A 450 19.32 -10.38 11.85
C PRO A 450 19.13 -9.37 10.71
N PHE A 451 18.59 -8.20 11.04
CA PHE A 451 18.32 -7.13 10.06
C PHE A 451 17.38 -7.51 8.91
N SER A 452 16.48 -8.47 9.11
CA SER A 452 15.47 -8.86 8.09
C SER A 452 14.61 -7.68 7.63
N THR A 453 14.39 -6.72 8.52
CA THR A 453 13.69 -5.47 8.23
C THR A 453 14.45 -4.30 8.84
N LEU A 454 14.86 -3.36 8.00
CA LEU A 454 15.47 -2.10 8.44
C LEU A 454 14.41 -1.00 8.37
N THR A 455 14.23 -0.29 9.47
CA THR A 455 13.40 0.93 9.50
C THR A 455 14.31 2.14 9.39
N PHE A 456 14.05 2.98 8.38
CA PHE A 456 14.86 4.17 8.12
C PHE A 456 13.97 5.31 7.62
N TYR A 457 14.18 6.51 8.16
CA TYR A 457 13.42 7.72 7.86
C TYR A 457 14.33 8.74 7.17
N PRO A 458 14.60 8.58 5.86
CA PRO A 458 15.56 9.42 5.15
C PRO A 458 15.02 10.83 4.91
N THR A 459 15.93 11.81 4.84
CA THR A 459 15.61 13.13 4.30
C THR A 459 15.39 13.05 2.78
N PRO A 460 14.72 14.03 2.14
CA PRO A 460 14.60 14.07 0.69
C PRO A 460 15.95 14.04 -0.03
N TYR A 461 16.97 14.63 0.55
CA TYR A 461 18.34 14.64 -0.01
C TYR A 461 18.99 13.26 0.06
N THR A 462 18.75 12.49 1.12
CA THR A 462 19.20 11.11 1.22
C THR A 462 18.51 10.22 0.20
N LEU A 463 17.20 10.41 -0.04
CA LEU A 463 16.46 9.70 -1.08
C LEU A 463 17.04 9.99 -2.48
N LEU A 464 17.32 11.27 -2.75
CA LEU A 464 17.94 11.68 -4.00
C LEU A 464 19.35 11.07 -4.15
N ALA A 465 20.12 11.01 -3.07
CA ALA A 465 21.46 10.41 -3.07
C ALA A 465 21.42 8.92 -3.42
N ILE A 466 20.44 8.17 -2.94
CA ILE A 466 20.27 6.74 -3.26
C ILE A 466 20.11 6.52 -4.78
N TRP A 467 19.45 7.44 -5.51
CA TRP A 467 19.36 7.35 -6.96
C TRP A 467 20.60 7.87 -7.68
N LEU A 468 21.15 9.02 -7.24
CA LEU A 468 22.22 9.69 -7.96
C LEU A 468 23.58 9.02 -7.81
N VAL A 469 23.91 8.52 -6.61
CA VAL A 469 25.24 7.95 -6.35
C VAL A 469 25.56 6.77 -7.27
N PRO A 470 24.71 5.76 -7.49
CA PRO A 470 25.00 4.68 -8.43
C PRO A 470 25.16 5.18 -9.89
N VAL A 471 24.35 6.18 -10.30
CA VAL A 471 24.46 6.78 -11.64
C VAL A 471 25.81 7.51 -11.80
N LEU A 472 26.21 8.25 -10.77
CA LEU A 472 27.50 8.94 -10.78
C LEU A 472 28.68 7.96 -10.73
N VAL A 473 28.60 6.90 -9.92
CA VAL A 473 29.62 5.84 -9.89
C VAL A 473 29.75 5.19 -11.27
N TYR A 474 28.61 4.93 -11.94
CA TYR A 474 28.63 4.47 -13.32
C TYR A 474 29.28 5.47 -14.27
N ALA A 475 28.91 6.74 -14.19
CA ALA A 475 29.51 7.81 -15.02
C ALA A 475 31.02 7.92 -14.78
N PHE A 476 31.49 7.72 -13.54
CA PHE A 476 32.89 7.64 -13.20
C PHE A 476 33.61 6.46 -13.90
N ALA A 477 32.99 5.28 -13.84
CA ALA A 477 33.54 4.07 -14.47
C ALA A 477 33.59 4.20 -16.02
N ALA A 478 32.58 4.85 -16.62
CA ALA A 478 32.47 5.06 -18.06
C ALA A 478 33.37 6.20 -18.57
N ALA A 479 33.76 7.14 -17.71
CA ALA A 479 34.52 8.32 -18.09
C ALA A 479 35.96 7.93 -18.50
N ARG A 480 36.35 8.26 -19.75
CA ARG A 480 37.71 8.03 -20.27
C ARG A 480 38.68 9.15 -19.91
N ARG A 481 38.19 10.40 -19.76
CA ARG A 481 39.02 11.59 -19.49
C ARG A 481 39.21 11.78 -17.98
N ARG A 482 40.46 11.96 -17.53
CA ARG A 482 40.82 12.19 -16.11
C ARG A 482 40.04 13.37 -15.49
N ARG A 483 39.90 14.50 -16.24
CA ARG A 483 39.14 15.67 -15.76
C ARG A 483 37.66 15.34 -15.51
N LEU A 484 37.02 14.50 -16.35
CA LEU A 484 35.64 14.08 -16.17
C LEU A 484 35.50 13.17 -14.96
N ARG A 485 36.43 12.24 -14.75
CA ARG A 485 36.46 11.39 -13.54
C ARG A 485 36.52 12.22 -12.26
N LEU A 486 37.41 13.23 -12.23
CA LEU A 486 37.52 14.12 -11.07
C LEU A 486 36.23 14.88 -10.81
N ARG A 487 35.59 15.45 -11.84
CA ARG A 487 34.29 16.14 -11.70
C ARG A 487 33.21 15.22 -11.15
N VAL A 488 33.11 14.00 -11.67
CA VAL A 488 32.15 13.01 -11.18
C VAL A 488 32.45 12.61 -9.73
N LEU A 489 33.71 12.40 -9.38
CA LEU A 489 34.12 12.11 -8.00
C LEU A 489 33.74 13.24 -7.05
N CYS A 490 34.01 14.50 -7.42
CA CYS A 490 33.60 15.67 -6.67
C CYS A 490 32.05 15.73 -6.52
N SER A 491 31.30 15.39 -7.57
CA SER A 491 29.84 15.34 -7.50
C SER A 491 29.33 14.24 -6.54
N VAL A 492 29.93 13.05 -6.55
CA VAL A 492 29.60 11.97 -5.59
C VAL A 492 29.86 12.45 -4.17
N PHE A 493 31.05 13.02 -3.95
CA PHE A 493 31.42 13.53 -2.62
C PHE A 493 30.45 14.62 -2.14
N LEU A 494 30.11 15.58 -3.03
CA LEU A 494 29.17 16.66 -2.71
C LEU A 494 27.78 16.10 -2.33
N VAL A 495 27.25 15.16 -3.12
CA VAL A 495 25.92 14.55 -2.85
C VAL A 495 25.92 13.79 -1.52
N LEU A 496 26.97 13.01 -1.25
CA LEU A 496 27.08 12.28 0.00
C LEU A 496 27.26 13.23 1.20
N THR A 497 28.09 14.25 1.07
CA THR A 497 28.28 15.25 2.14
C THR A 497 26.98 15.99 2.43
N LEU A 498 26.26 16.45 1.39
CA LEU A 498 24.98 17.12 1.57
C LEU A 498 23.95 16.21 2.25
N SER A 499 23.90 14.95 1.88
CA SER A 499 23.03 13.94 2.49
C SER A 499 23.35 13.76 3.97
N VAL A 500 24.62 13.59 4.32
CA VAL A 500 25.06 13.46 5.73
C VAL A 500 24.79 14.73 6.53
N VAL A 501 25.13 15.90 5.98
CA VAL A 501 24.90 17.18 6.66
C VAL A 501 23.42 17.41 6.95
N THR A 502 22.54 17.11 6.00
CA THR A 502 21.08 17.27 6.21
C THR A 502 20.52 16.28 7.24
N GLU A 503 21.04 15.05 7.30
CA GLU A 503 20.64 14.09 8.34
C GLU A 503 21.16 14.53 9.73
N VAL A 504 22.40 14.94 9.82
CA VAL A 504 22.99 15.45 11.10
C VAL A 504 22.24 16.70 11.58
N TYR A 505 21.92 17.62 10.65
CA TYR A 505 21.13 18.81 10.97
C TYR A 505 19.75 18.46 11.49
N ARG A 506 19.04 17.53 10.82
CA ARG A 506 17.71 17.05 11.25
C ARG A 506 17.78 16.44 12.65
N VAL A 507 18.68 15.49 12.87
CA VAL A 507 18.87 14.86 14.19
C VAL A 507 19.24 15.89 15.25
N GLY A 508 20.04 16.92 14.90
CA GLY A 508 20.40 18.00 15.78
C GLY A 508 19.22 18.91 16.16
N THR A 509 18.36 19.24 15.19
CA THR A 509 17.13 20.03 15.43
C THR A 509 16.11 19.24 16.24
N ASP A 510 15.89 17.96 15.93
CA ASP A 510 14.99 17.09 16.70
C ASP A 510 15.43 16.96 18.16
N LYS A 511 16.73 16.87 18.42
CA LYS A 511 17.26 16.83 19.80
C LYS A 511 17.04 18.14 20.59
N ARG A 512 16.90 19.27 19.91
CA ARG A 512 16.67 20.60 20.50
C ARG A 512 15.18 20.98 20.55
N MET A 513 14.29 19.99 20.42
CA MET A 513 12.85 20.25 20.52
C MET A 513 12.48 20.96 21.81
N SER A 514 11.72 22.03 21.68
CA SER A 514 11.05 22.68 22.81
C SER A 514 10.08 21.70 23.47
N PRO A 515 9.85 21.78 24.78
CA PRO A 515 8.82 20.98 25.43
C PRO A 515 7.47 21.21 24.76
N GLN A 516 6.73 20.14 24.50
CA GLN A 516 5.44 20.21 23.79
C GLN A 516 4.46 19.17 24.31
N ILE A 517 3.19 19.45 24.11
CA ILE A 517 2.08 18.61 24.55
C ILE A 517 1.27 18.23 23.31
N TRP A 518 1.14 16.93 23.08
CA TRP A 518 0.28 16.41 22.01
C TRP A 518 -0.97 15.78 22.59
N VAL A 519 -2.14 16.17 22.06
CA VAL A 519 -3.42 15.49 22.31
C VAL A 519 -3.78 14.72 21.04
N TYR A 520 -3.69 13.39 21.12
CA TYR A 520 -3.90 12.54 19.94
C TYR A 520 -5.37 12.28 19.65
N ALA A 521 -5.69 12.12 18.36
CA ALA A 521 -7.01 11.77 17.90
C ALA A 521 -7.28 10.27 18.09
N ASN A 522 -8.08 9.94 19.10
CA ASN A 522 -8.59 8.57 19.31
C ASN A 522 -10.00 8.61 19.88
N LYS A 523 -10.92 7.83 19.28
CA LYS A 523 -12.33 7.77 19.71
C LYS A 523 -12.57 6.99 20.99
N GLN A 524 -11.68 6.07 21.35
CA GLN A 524 -11.83 5.18 22.51
C GLN A 524 -11.19 5.74 23.76
N ALA A 525 -10.06 6.44 23.61
CA ALA A 525 -9.26 6.95 24.72
C ALA A 525 -8.80 8.38 24.46
N THR A 526 -8.64 9.15 25.53
CA THR A 526 -7.89 10.40 25.46
C THR A 526 -6.45 10.12 25.79
N LEU A 527 -5.56 10.46 24.86
CA LEU A 527 -4.12 10.27 24.94
C LEU A 527 -3.45 11.62 24.89
N VAL A 528 -2.74 11.96 25.95
CA VAL A 528 -1.95 13.19 26.06
C VAL A 528 -0.49 12.84 26.26
N HIS A 529 0.35 13.28 25.33
CA HIS A 529 1.78 13.01 25.33
C HIS A 529 2.55 14.27 25.67
N PHE A 530 3.20 14.24 26.81
CA PHE A 530 4.08 15.30 27.30
C PHE A 530 5.51 15.00 26.87
N ILE A 531 6.03 15.72 25.90
CA ILE A 531 7.40 15.61 25.41
C ILE A 531 8.22 16.70 26.08
N VAL A 532 9.09 16.29 27.00
CA VAL A 532 9.99 17.21 27.69
C VAL A 532 11.25 17.45 26.83
N SER A 533 11.74 16.40 26.21
CA SER A 533 12.88 16.41 25.29
C SER A 533 12.82 15.20 24.36
N ALA A 534 13.68 15.14 23.35
CA ALA A 534 13.77 13.97 22.46
C ALA A 534 14.02 12.65 23.22
N ARG A 535 14.62 12.69 24.41
CA ARG A 535 14.95 11.49 25.21
C ARG A 535 13.99 11.22 26.35
N GLU A 536 13.12 12.17 26.66
CA GLU A 536 12.25 12.08 27.84
C GLU A 536 10.84 12.54 27.50
N SER A 537 9.92 11.60 27.57
CA SER A 537 8.50 11.84 27.28
C SER A 537 7.61 10.99 28.18
N TYR A 538 6.39 11.47 28.44
CA TYR A 538 5.39 10.86 29.29
C TYR A 538 4.06 10.79 28.59
N LEU A 539 3.42 9.61 28.56
CA LEU A 539 2.12 9.42 27.98
C LEU A 539 1.07 9.21 29.08
N VAL A 540 0.06 10.07 29.08
CA VAL A 540 -1.11 9.96 29.96
C VAL A 540 -2.29 9.43 29.16
N SER A 541 -2.93 8.37 29.63
CA SER A 541 -4.07 7.73 28.98
C SER A 541 -5.24 7.55 29.93
N THR A 542 -6.45 7.64 29.41
CA THR A 542 -7.69 7.29 30.13
C THR A 542 -7.98 5.78 30.14
N LEU A 543 -7.25 4.99 29.33
CA LEU A 543 -7.34 3.53 29.28
C LEU A 543 -6.05 2.87 29.75
N PRO A 544 -6.10 1.61 30.22
CA PRO A 544 -4.92 0.89 30.68
C PRO A 544 -3.94 0.64 29.51
N PRO A 545 -2.63 0.47 29.79
CA PRO A 545 -1.58 0.31 28.79
C PRO A 545 -1.83 -0.79 27.75
N GLN A 546 -2.42 -1.90 28.19
CA GLN A 546 -2.73 -3.05 27.32
C GLN A 546 -3.72 -2.69 26.22
N ALA A 547 -4.76 -1.88 26.54
CA ALA A 547 -5.78 -1.48 25.59
C ALA A 547 -5.28 -0.49 24.52
N ILE A 548 -4.20 0.24 24.81
CA ILE A 548 -3.63 1.26 23.91
C ILE A 548 -2.34 0.82 23.23
N SER A 549 -1.83 -0.39 23.52
CA SER A 549 -0.54 -0.88 23.01
C SER A 549 -0.43 -0.81 21.48
N LYS A 550 -1.48 -1.17 20.76
CA LYS A 550 -1.53 -1.11 19.30
C LYS A 550 -1.43 0.33 18.77
N LEU A 551 -2.13 1.26 19.42
CA LEU A 551 -2.10 2.68 19.05
C LEU A 551 -0.74 3.30 19.37
N VAL A 552 -0.18 3.00 20.54
CA VAL A 552 1.17 3.42 20.93
C VAL A 552 2.20 2.92 19.91
N GLY A 553 2.09 1.66 19.48
CA GLY A 553 2.95 1.12 18.44
C GLY A 553 2.79 1.81 17.09
N GLN A 554 1.59 2.26 16.72
CA GLN A 554 1.35 3.06 15.52
C GLN A 554 1.97 4.45 15.63
N LEU A 555 1.72 5.18 16.73
CA LEU A 555 2.29 6.50 16.98
C LEU A 555 3.82 6.46 17.03
N ASN A 556 4.39 5.42 17.63
CA ASN A 556 5.83 5.22 17.65
C ASN A 556 6.40 5.12 16.23
N ARG A 557 5.84 4.28 15.39
CA ARG A 557 6.30 4.10 14.00
C ARG A 557 6.04 5.32 13.13
N ASN A 558 4.88 5.97 13.27
CA ASN A 558 4.43 7.01 12.35
C ASN A 558 4.94 8.41 12.73
N TYR A 559 5.24 8.65 14.01
CA TYR A 559 5.61 9.98 14.47
C TYR A 559 6.86 9.99 15.35
N TRP A 560 6.96 9.15 16.41
CA TRP A 560 8.07 9.30 17.38
C TRP A 560 9.41 8.90 16.77
N GLN A 561 9.48 7.75 16.10
CA GLN A 561 10.72 7.31 15.43
C GLN A 561 11.18 8.27 14.33
N PRO A 562 10.30 8.76 13.41
CA PRO A 562 10.69 9.75 12.40
C PRO A 562 11.30 11.02 12.95
N HIS A 563 10.83 11.46 14.13
CA HIS A 563 11.29 12.68 14.80
C HIS A 563 12.30 12.41 15.93
N HIS A 564 12.88 11.22 15.98
CA HIS A 564 13.85 10.80 16.99
C HIS A 564 13.38 11.01 18.43
N ILE A 565 12.06 10.95 18.67
CA ILE A 565 11.47 11.03 20.00
C ILE A 565 11.51 9.63 20.60
N ALA A 566 12.12 9.49 21.77
CA ALA A 566 12.11 8.23 22.49
C ALA A 566 10.67 7.85 22.89
N PRO A 567 10.29 6.55 22.79
CA PRO A 567 8.99 6.12 23.26
C PRO A 567 8.81 6.49 24.74
N PRO A 568 7.57 6.80 25.19
CA PRO A 568 7.33 7.27 26.53
C PRO A 568 7.85 6.27 27.56
N LYS A 569 8.65 6.75 28.49
CA LYS A 569 9.26 5.93 29.56
C LYS A 569 8.20 5.33 30.49
N GLN A 570 7.08 6.03 30.65
CA GLN A 570 6.02 5.61 31.53
C GLN A 570 4.65 6.03 30.98
N ILE A 571 3.69 5.10 30.98
CA ILE A 571 2.29 5.40 30.72
C ILE A 571 1.67 5.74 32.09
N VAL A 572 1.51 7.02 32.33
CA VAL A 572 1.11 7.53 33.64
C VAL A 572 -0.40 7.52 33.75
N SER A 573 -0.96 6.51 34.42
CA SER A 573 -2.38 6.49 34.83
C SER A 573 -2.59 7.06 36.24
N SER A 574 -1.56 7.08 37.07
CA SER A 574 -1.53 7.55 38.46
C SER A 574 -0.69 8.82 38.63
N ASP A 575 -0.56 9.33 39.84
CA ASP A 575 0.27 10.49 40.13
C ASP A 575 1.74 10.21 39.86
N ALA A 576 2.41 11.22 39.29
CA ALA A 576 3.81 11.13 38.91
C ALA A 576 4.52 12.48 39.14
N ARG A 577 5.77 12.44 39.58
CA ARG A 577 6.61 13.61 39.79
C ARG A 577 7.98 13.39 39.20
N THR A 578 8.39 14.31 38.36
CA THR A 578 9.75 14.38 37.81
C THR A 578 10.23 15.84 37.86
N LYS A 579 11.46 16.11 37.44
CA LYS A 579 12.03 17.47 37.47
C LYS A 579 11.24 18.50 36.66
N PHE A 580 10.67 18.10 35.53
CA PHE A 580 9.98 19.00 34.59
C PHE A 580 8.50 18.68 34.40
N PHE A 581 8.04 17.53 34.88
CA PHE A 581 6.65 17.08 34.72
C PHE A 581 6.11 16.64 36.09
N LEU A 582 4.96 17.19 36.45
CA LEU A 582 4.20 16.81 37.63
C LEU A 582 2.75 16.47 37.21
N LYS A 583 2.29 15.34 37.66
CA LYS A 583 0.87 14.97 37.56
C LYS A 583 0.35 14.65 38.94
N LYS A 584 -0.76 15.29 39.32
CA LYS A 584 -1.50 15.00 40.55
C LYS A 584 -3.00 14.99 40.22
N GLY A 585 -3.64 13.83 40.27
CA GLY A 585 -5.01 13.66 39.85
C GLY A 585 -5.20 14.12 38.39
N ASN A 586 -6.10 15.06 38.14
CA ASN A 586 -6.42 15.61 36.83
C ASN A 586 -5.54 16.80 36.43
N SER A 587 -4.70 17.29 37.35
CA SER A 587 -3.81 18.43 37.10
C SER A 587 -2.42 17.96 36.65
N CYS A 588 -1.90 18.60 35.62
CA CYS A 588 -0.56 18.36 35.08
C CYS A 588 0.21 19.70 35.00
N LEU A 589 1.50 19.63 35.25
CA LEU A 589 2.43 20.75 35.11
C LEU A 589 3.53 20.31 34.15
N LEU A 590 3.81 21.08 33.12
CA LEU A 590 4.97 20.91 32.24
C LEU A 590 5.77 22.24 32.24
N GLY A 591 6.89 22.26 32.92
CA GLY A 591 7.63 23.51 33.17
C GLY A 591 6.79 24.49 33.98
N SER A 592 6.49 25.66 33.40
CA SER A 592 5.62 26.70 34.00
C SER A 592 4.15 26.59 33.62
N LYS A 593 3.80 25.68 32.64
CA LYS A 593 2.44 25.60 32.05
C LYS A 593 1.52 24.70 32.87
N ARG A 594 0.35 25.24 33.19
CA ARG A 594 -0.72 24.61 33.99
C ARG A 594 -1.75 23.97 33.09
N ILE A 595 -1.85 22.65 33.15
CA ILE A 595 -2.72 21.84 32.29
C ILE A 595 -3.72 21.08 33.17
N MET A 596 -4.96 21.08 32.78
CA MET A 596 -5.96 20.22 33.40
C MET A 596 -6.51 19.23 32.39
N LEU A 597 -6.44 17.94 32.75
CA LEU A 597 -7.02 16.84 31.99
C LEU A 597 -8.30 16.37 32.68
N CYS A 598 -9.44 16.76 32.20
CA CYS A 598 -10.73 16.29 32.71
C CYS A 598 -11.08 14.94 32.09
N ALA A 599 -10.62 13.85 32.72
CA ALA A 599 -10.81 12.48 32.28
C ALA A 599 -11.86 11.68 33.08
N THR A 600 -12.22 12.18 34.26
CA THR A 600 -13.26 11.63 35.15
C THR A 600 -14.21 12.73 35.55
N SER A 601 -15.42 12.39 35.98
CA SER A 601 -16.33 13.38 36.56
C SER A 601 -15.63 14.04 37.72
N VAL A 602 -15.19 15.28 37.49
CA VAL A 602 -14.72 16.11 38.60
C VAL A 602 -16.00 16.53 39.34
N ALA A 603 -16.29 15.82 40.41
CA ALA A 603 -17.24 16.35 41.37
C ALA A 603 -16.64 17.67 41.87
N LEU A 604 -17.17 18.80 41.41
CA LEU A 604 -16.81 20.14 41.91
C LEU A 604 -17.34 20.27 43.34
N THR A 605 -16.80 19.47 44.24
CA THR A 605 -17.20 19.43 45.65
C THR A 605 -16.51 20.50 46.47
N CYS A 606 -15.60 21.27 45.88
CA CYS A 606 -14.94 22.38 46.53
C CYS A 606 -15.82 23.62 46.52
N SER A 607 -15.74 24.42 47.60
CA SER A 607 -16.29 25.77 47.62
C SER A 607 -15.74 26.60 46.44
N ARG A 608 -16.58 27.42 45.80
CA ARG A 608 -16.16 28.27 44.70
C ARG A 608 -15.01 29.21 45.17
N PRO A 609 -13.88 29.21 44.44
CA PRO A 609 -12.81 30.15 44.81
C PRO A 609 -13.25 31.60 44.55
N ALA A 610 -12.73 32.51 45.34
CA ALA A 610 -13.04 33.95 45.15
C ALA A 610 -12.58 34.46 43.78
N ASN A 611 -11.46 33.90 43.24
CA ASN A 611 -10.98 34.14 41.88
C ASN A 611 -10.77 32.80 41.19
N PRO A 612 -11.30 32.61 39.94
CA PRO A 612 -11.09 31.40 39.16
C PRO A 612 -9.59 31.15 38.91
N TYR A 613 -9.14 29.88 39.00
CA TYR A 613 -7.75 29.50 38.84
C TYR A 613 -7.32 29.55 37.37
N PRO A 614 -6.25 30.26 37.01
CA PRO A 614 -5.80 30.37 35.62
C PRO A 614 -5.16 29.07 35.15
N LEU A 615 -5.62 28.58 33.98
CA LEU A 615 -5.09 27.42 33.29
C LEU A 615 -4.57 27.84 31.90
N ASP A 616 -3.39 27.34 31.50
CA ASP A 616 -2.90 27.56 30.15
C ASP A 616 -3.65 26.66 29.14
N LEU A 617 -3.93 25.40 29.54
CA LEU A 617 -4.58 24.42 28.68
C LEU A 617 -5.58 23.57 29.46
N LEU A 618 -6.80 23.49 28.96
CA LEU A 618 -7.85 22.61 29.48
C LEU A 618 -8.18 21.54 28.44
N ILE A 619 -8.03 20.26 28.78
CA ILE A 619 -8.32 19.13 27.93
C ILE A 619 -9.57 18.42 28.44
N ILE A 620 -10.63 18.40 27.63
CA ILE A 620 -11.91 17.80 27.98
C ILE A 620 -12.02 16.40 27.35
N SER A 621 -12.27 15.41 28.19
CA SER A 621 -12.43 14.01 27.82
C SER A 621 -13.83 13.49 28.15
N ARG A 622 -14.17 12.30 27.65
CA ARG A 622 -15.45 11.64 27.97
C ARG A 622 -15.58 11.39 29.48
N GLY A 623 -16.74 11.71 30.04
CA GLY A 623 -17.02 11.56 31.47
C GLY A 623 -16.65 12.79 32.31
N CYS A 624 -16.31 13.89 31.66
CA CYS A 624 -16.01 15.18 32.29
C CYS A 624 -17.29 16.02 32.51
N ILE A 625 -17.10 17.22 33.04
CA ILE A 625 -18.10 18.24 33.35
C ILE A 625 -18.99 18.50 32.12
N ASP A 626 -20.30 18.55 32.31
CA ASP A 626 -21.26 18.64 31.20
C ASP A 626 -21.38 20.07 30.63
N SER A 627 -21.05 21.12 31.40
CA SER A 627 -21.18 22.50 30.93
C SER A 627 -19.93 23.34 31.12
N PHE A 628 -19.68 24.21 30.14
CA PHE A 628 -18.57 25.17 30.17
C PHE A 628 -18.79 26.23 31.27
N GLU A 629 -20.02 26.68 31.49
CA GLU A 629 -20.38 27.69 32.50
C GLU A 629 -20.06 27.20 33.92
N ALA A 630 -20.38 25.94 34.22
CA ALA A 630 -20.05 25.32 35.51
C ALA A 630 -18.53 25.32 35.77
N MET A 631 -17.76 25.08 34.73
CA MET A 631 -16.29 25.04 34.80
C MET A 631 -15.69 26.45 34.94
N GLN A 632 -16.24 27.43 34.22
CA GLN A 632 -15.71 28.81 34.22
C GLN A 632 -15.76 29.47 35.61
N SER A 633 -16.67 29.03 36.50
CA SER A 633 -16.69 29.49 37.88
C SER A 633 -15.50 29.07 38.74
N TYR A 634 -14.74 28.05 38.30
CA TYR A 634 -13.55 27.52 39.01
C TYR A 634 -12.25 27.81 38.27
N PHE A 635 -12.28 27.85 36.92
CA PHE A 635 -11.06 27.93 36.08
C PHE A 635 -11.24 28.95 34.95
N THR A 636 -10.18 29.68 34.66
CA THR A 636 -10.05 30.53 33.47
C THR A 636 -9.06 29.91 32.50
N PRO A 637 -9.53 29.10 31.52
CA PRO A 637 -8.64 28.46 30.55
C PRO A 637 -8.17 29.47 29.49
N GLY A 638 -6.88 29.50 29.18
CA GLY A 638 -6.35 30.23 28.03
C GLY A 638 -6.70 29.55 26.72
N GLN A 639 -6.81 28.22 26.74
CA GLN A 639 -7.24 27.42 25.58
C GLN A 639 -7.93 26.13 26.01
N VAL A 640 -8.94 25.71 25.22
CA VAL A 640 -9.71 24.47 25.43
C VAL A 640 -9.44 23.50 24.29
N VAL A 641 -9.17 22.23 24.62
CA VAL A 641 -9.02 21.14 23.66
C VAL A 641 -10.05 20.07 23.96
N LEU A 642 -10.89 19.78 22.96
CA LEU A 642 -11.91 18.75 23.02
C LEU A 642 -11.36 17.44 22.46
N ALA A 643 -11.21 16.43 23.32
CA ALA A 643 -10.72 15.13 22.88
C ALA A 643 -11.70 14.42 21.94
N SER A 644 -11.18 13.59 21.03
CA SER A 644 -12.01 12.80 20.09
C SER A 644 -12.89 11.76 20.78
N SER A 645 -12.63 11.45 22.05
CA SER A 645 -13.45 10.54 22.87
C SER A 645 -14.78 11.14 23.31
N LEU A 646 -14.96 12.48 23.22
CA LEU A 646 -16.21 13.15 23.56
C LEU A 646 -17.31 12.85 22.52
N PRO A 647 -18.56 12.65 22.97
CA PRO A 647 -19.72 12.59 22.07
C PRO A 647 -19.91 13.87 21.26
N LEU A 648 -20.48 13.74 20.06
CA LEU A 648 -20.66 14.87 19.15
C LEU A 648 -21.52 16.00 19.76
N TRP A 649 -22.61 15.65 20.44
CA TRP A 649 -23.51 16.62 21.08
C TRP A 649 -22.78 17.44 22.15
N GLN A 650 -21.91 16.81 22.94
CA GLN A 650 -21.14 17.48 23.97
C GLN A 650 -20.07 18.38 23.38
N ARG A 651 -19.36 17.91 22.29
CA ARG A 651 -18.39 18.73 21.58
C ARG A 651 -19.00 19.99 20.97
N SER A 652 -20.19 19.86 20.35
CA SER A 652 -20.89 21.02 19.78
C SER A 652 -21.32 22.03 20.85
N ALA A 653 -21.83 21.57 22.01
CA ALA A 653 -22.17 22.41 23.12
C ALA A 653 -20.97 23.19 23.67
N TRP A 654 -19.86 22.49 23.92
CA TRP A 654 -18.62 23.10 24.39
C TRP A 654 -18.02 24.10 23.39
N ARG A 655 -18.06 23.80 22.09
CA ARG A 655 -17.57 24.70 21.05
C ARG A 655 -18.39 26.02 21.04
N THR A 656 -19.71 25.91 21.07
CA THR A 656 -20.60 27.10 21.09
C THR A 656 -20.34 27.92 22.34
N ALA A 657 -20.19 27.29 23.50
CA ALA A 657 -19.93 27.98 24.76
C ALA A 657 -18.56 28.68 24.78
N CYS A 658 -17.51 28.02 24.29
CA CYS A 658 -16.17 28.60 24.13
C CYS A 658 -16.19 29.82 23.18
N GLN A 659 -16.92 29.71 22.04
CA GLN A 659 -17.08 30.83 21.10
C GLN A 659 -17.76 32.06 21.75
N ARG A 660 -18.81 31.83 22.56
CA ARG A 660 -19.46 32.91 23.32
C ARG A 660 -18.56 33.56 24.34
N ALA A 661 -17.70 32.75 24.99
CA ALA A 661 -16.76 33.23 25.99
C ALA A 661 -15.47 33.82 25.40
N GLY A 662 -15.28 33.79 24.09
CA GLY A 662 -14.05 34.26 23.43
C GLY A 662 -12.81 33.40 23.71
N VAL A 663 -12.97 32.13 24.16
CA VAL A 663 -11.89 31.24 24.48
C VAL A 663 -11.53 30.39 23.27
N PRO A 664 -10.26 30.33 22.81
CA PRO A 664 -9.82 29.47 21.72
C PRO A 664 -10.14 27.99 22.01
N CYS A 665 -10.83 27.34 21.07
CA CYS A 665 -11.27 25.95 21.20
C CYS A 665 -10.80 25.12 20.01
N HIS A 666 -10.13 23.99 20.29
CA HIS A 666 -9.68 23.03 19.26
C HIS A 666 -10.42 21.70 19.42
N ASP A 667 -11.16 21.28 18.41
CA ASP A 667 -11.81 19.97 18.36
C ASP A 667 -10.90 18.96 17.67
N VAL A 668 -10.30 18.07 18.45
CA VAL A 668 -9.38 17.03 17.96
C VAL A 668 -10.04 16.06 16.97
N ALA A 669 -11.35 15.84 17.08
CA ALA A 669 -12.04 14.94 16.15
C ALA A 669 -12.30 15.56 14.76
N GLU A 670 -12.36 16.88 14.65
CA GLU A 670 -12.56 17.59 13.39
C GLU A 670 -11.26 18.14 12.81
N SER A 671 -10.40 18.71 13.69
CA SER A 671 -9.18 19.41 13.28
C SER A 671 -7.90 18.58 13.46
N GLY A 672 -8.00 17.36 14.06
CA GLY A 672 -6.91 16.45 14.30
C GLY A 672 -6.14 16.64 15.59
N ALA A 673 -5.06 15.89 15.73
CA ALA A 673 -4.22 15.98 16.90
C ALA A 673 -3.77 17.42 17.15
N TYR A 674 -3.82 17.81 18.40
CA TYR A 674 -3.46 19.15 18.83
C TYR A 674 -2.03 19.16 19.37
N ASN A 675 -1.24 20.17 18.99
CA ASN A 675 0.12 20.39 19.49
C ASN A 675 0.20 21.74 20.20
N PHE A 676 0.58 21.70 21.47
CA PHE A 676 0.86 22.89 22.28
C PHE A 676 2.36 22.97 22.57
N VAL A 677 3.05 23.96 22.03
CA VAL A 677 4.47 24.20 22.26
C VAL A 677 4.66 25.07 23.49
N VAL A 678 5.42 24.57 24.47
CA VAL A 678 5.78 25.30 25.67
C VAL A 678 7.00 26.18 25.34
N ARG A 679 6.72 27.48 25.19
CA ARG A 679 7.75 28.49 24.97
C ARG A 679 8.27 29.02 26.29
#